data_ef1942c6c6401934a0d34a707c4d118e
#
_entry.id   ef1942c6c6401934a0d34a707c4d118e
#
_cell.length_a   1.000
_cell.length_b   1.000
_cell.length_c   1.000
_cell.angle_alpha   90.00
_cell.angle_beta   90.00
_cell.angle_gamma   90.00
#
_symmetry.space_group_name_H-M   'P 1'
#
loop_
_entity.id
_entity.type
_entity.pdbx_description
1 polymer ?
#
loop_
_entity_poly.entity_id
_entity_poly.type
_entity_poly.pdbx_seq_one_letter_code
_entity_poly.pdbx_strand_id
1 'polypeptide(L)'
;MQYPLLSEYVSAITHASENLDQLKHLEVVQDEHGEPYRSSGAFAVVFKMRDPHTGQLYALKCFTEEQEGRAEAYRKIEEELEVAGTTYFTSMRYYERELFVDSSVSRESEFPVLLMDWVEGCTMELYIREHYRDSYAMEMLCYRFCRLAAYLRSQPFAHGDVKPGNIMVSDTGTLTLIDYDGMFVPSMQGESSPTLGTEEFRHPLRTPELFDATIDDFALASIALSLRAIALDSQLLDLYGAPDRLLFSASDYRDLAQSQVMQAIWRLVGDKDLCKLVGLFVLAHAEQSLASTSFQLLSTTRPEKPVVVPLSTKVTDEDRAEAYTDEYGVKFSPDRKRLLKAPRDLVSYTIPSTVTAICDGAFYWCLRLSSLTIPNSVTTIGNRAFSRSCHFTSLTIPNSVTSIGDSAFESCSSLTSLTIPNSVTSIGNAAFWGCSSLTLLTISDSVTSIGNSAFSCCESLTTLTIPASVTTIGANPFSKLNLQLDNRSPHFHVKDNVLFTADKKKLIAYCSTQTSYSISDSVTSIGDKAFCGCDSLTSLTIPNSVTSIGHGAFCGCDSLTSLTIPNSVTSIGSGAFSWCSSLTSLTIPNSVTSIGEWAFSRCLSLTSLTIPNSVTSISNSAFEDCSSITSLTIPESITSISNSAFSGCSSLTSLTIPNSVTSIGDWAFGGCHSLTSLTIPNSVTSIGNSAFGGCSSLTSLTIPDSVTSIGDSAFYKCKSLTALTISASVTTIGDSTFSGCSSLTSLTIPNSVTTIGDEAFSGCKGLTSLTISDSVTSIGNSAFEYCKSLTSLTIPNSVTSMGQGTLYGCDNLNQSTREELEDRFGKRIFERY
;
A
#
# COMPACT_ATOMS: atom_id res chain seq x y z
N MET A 1 51.26 -21.94 -27.26
CA MET A 1 50.66 -20.71 -27.88
C MET A 1 50.76 -19.57 -26.88
N GLN A 2 51.08 -18.35 -27.30
CA GLN A 2 51.02 -17.21 -26.39
C GLN A 2 49.68 -16.51 -26.60
N TYR A 3 48.89 -16.32 -25.51
CA TYR A 3 47.55 -15.78 -25.58
C TYR A 3 47.55 -14.25 -25.50
N PRO A 4 46.54 -13.57 -26.04
CA PRO A 4 46.38 -12.11 -26.00
C PRO A 4 46.27 -11.52 -24.59
N LEU A 5 46.59 -10.24 -24.47
CA LEU A 5 46.37 -9.49 -23.26
C LEU A 5 44.87 -9.25 -23.05
N LEU A 6 44.45 -9.02 -21.78
CA LEU A 6 43.04 -8.72 -21.44
C LEU A 6 42.49 -7.53 -22.24
N SER A 7 43.28 -6.47 -22.42
CA SER A 7 42.88 -5.28 -23.19
C SER A 7 42.66 -5.57 -24.67
N GLU A 8 43.41 -6.52 -25.23
CA GLU A 8 43.28 -6.95 -26.62
C GLU A 8 42.01 -7.79 -26.82
N TYR A 9 41.67 -8.66 -25.85
CA TYR A 9 40.38 -9.36 -25.84
C TYR A 9 39.19 -8.38 -25.72
N VAL A 10 39.26 -7.38 -24.86
CA VAL A 10 38.22 -6.36 -24.73
C VAL A 10 38.01 -5.62 -26.05
N SER A 11 39.10 -5.23 -26.73
CA SER A 11 39.06 -4.58 -28.04
C SER A 11 38.41 -5.47 -29.10
N ALA A 12 38.78 -6.74 -29.15
CA ALA A 12 38.26 -7.71 -30.12
C ALA A 12 36.76 -7.96 -29.91
N ILE A 13 36.32 -8.16 -28.65
CA ILE A 13 34.94 -8.45 -28.33
C ILE A 13 34.04 -7.22 -28.46
N THR A 14 34.55 -6.01 -28.30
CA THR A 14 33.80 -4.76 -28.60
C THR A 14 33.33 -4.74 -30.06
N HIS A 15 34.06 -5.38 -30.97
CA HIS A 15 33.74 -5.55 -32.40
C HIS A 15 33.42 -7.01 -32.72
N ALA A 16 32.62 -7.68 -31.90
CA ALA A 16 32.33 -9.11 -31.98
C ALA A 16 31.86 -9.56 -33.38
N SER A 17 31.00 -8.78 -34.05
CA SER A 17 30.47 -9.09 -35.39
C SER A 17 31.55 -9.17 -36.49
N GLU A 18 32.72 -8.54 -36.30
CA GLU A 18 33.84 -8.52 -37.21
C GLU A 18 34.90 -9.56 -36.81
N ASN A 19 35.02 -9.87 -35.52
CA ASN A 19 36.10 -10.66 -34.94
C ASN A 19 35.70 -12.08 -34.53
N LEU A 20 34.41 -12.44 -34.52
CA LEU A 20 33.92 -13.81 -34.37
C LEU A 20 33.61 -14.43 -35.74
N ASP A 21 33.85 -15.73 -35.91
CA ASP A 21 33.54 -16.46 -37.14
C ASP A 21 32.12 -17.04 -37.15
N GLN A 22 31.90 -18.11 -36.40
CA GLN A 22 30.59 -18.78 -36.31
C GLN A 22 29.62 -18.02 -35.38
N LEU A 23 30.12 -17.34 -34.37
CA LEU A 23 29.37 -16.61 -33.34
C LEU A 23 29.18 -15.12 -33.64
N LYS A 24 29.47 -14.66 -34.86
CA LYS A 24 29.36 -13.24 -35.29
C LYS A 24 27.99 -12.59 -35.14
N HIS A 25 26.96 -13.41 -34.92
CA HIS A 25 25.60 -12.93 -34.65
C HIS A 25 25.42 -12.48 -33.20
N LEU A 26 26.33 -12.80 -32.28
CA LEU A 26 26.27 -12.42 -30.89
C LEU A 26 26.79 -10.99 -30.70
N GLU A 27 26.12 -10.25 -29.84
CA GLU A 27 26.47 -8.90 -29.41
C GLU A 27 26.98 -8.92 -27.97
N VAL A 28 28.03 -8.14 -27.65
CA VAL A 28 28.50 -8.01 -26.29
C VAL A 28 27.53 -7.16 -25.46
N VAL A 29 27.21 -7.62 -24.25
CA VAL A 29 26.43 -6.83 -23.30
C VAL A 29 27.35 -5.81 -22.62
N GLN A 30 26.95 -4.53 -22.61
CA GLN A 30 27.71 -3.46 -21.95
C GLN A 30 27.29 -3.30 -20.48
N ASP A 31 28.23 -2.89 -19.65
CA ASP A 31 27.99 -2.49 -18.27
C ASP A 31 27.43 -1.04 -18.17
N GLU A 32 27.25 -0.53 -16.97
CA GLU A 32 26.75 0.83 -16.71
C GLU A 32 27.67 1.96 -17.19
N HIS A 33 28.93 1.63 -17.51
CA HIS A 33 29.94 2.57 -18.03
C HIS A 33 30.09 2.47 -19.55
N GLY A 34 29.36 1.57 -20.22
CA GLY A 34 29.43 1.34 -21.66
C GLY A 34 30.59 0.44 -22.08
N GLU A 35 31.28 -0.22 -21.14
CA GLU A 35 32.35 -1.18 -21.39
C GLU A 35 31.76 -2.60 -21.52
N PRO A 36 32.42 -3.54 -22.25
CA PRO A 36 32.03 -4.94 -22.28
C PRO A 36 31.91 -5.54 -20.88
N TYR A 37 30.68 -6.02 -20.51
CA TYR A 37 30.50 -6.72 -19.25
C TYR A 37 31.35 -7.97 -19.18
N ARG A 38 32.23 -8.05 -18.19
CA ARG A 38 33.21 -9.14 -18.07
C ARG A 38 33.51 -9.52 -16.63
N SER A 39 33.93 -10.77 -16.46
CA SER A 39 34.54 -11.31 -15.26
C SER A 39 35.91 -11.91 -15.62
N SER A 40 36.94 -11.60 -14.83
CA SER A 40 38.30 -12.10 -15.08
C SER A 40 38.72 -13.08 -14.01
N GLY A 41 39.09 -14.29 -14.39
CA GLY A 41 39.74 -15.30 -13.55
C GLY A 41 41.23 -15.35 -13.76
N ALA A 42 41.93 -16.35 -13.14
CA ALA A 42 43.38 -16.54 -13.27
C ALA A 42 43.77 -16.95 -14.68
N PHE A 43 42.95 -17.76 -15.37
CA PHE A 43 43.29 -18.44 -16.64
C PHE A 43 42.39 -18.06 -17.81
N ALA A 44 41.36 -17.20 -17.57
CA ALA A 44 40.45 -16.79 -18.62
C ALA A 44 39.74 -15.47 -18.25
N VAL A 45 39.19 -14.82 -19.27
CA VAL A 45 38.20 -13.75 -19.15
C VAL A 45 36.87 -14.22 -19.76
N VAL A 46 35.77 -13.96 -19.08
CA VAL A 46 34.41 -14.33 -19.51
C VAL A 46 33.63 -13.07 -19.83
N PHE A 47 33.13 -12.98 -21.07
CA PHE A 47 32.27 -11.88 -21.53
C PHE A 47 30.79 -12.29 -21.54
N LYS A 48 29.87 -11.38 -21.18
CA LYS A 48 28.42 -11.57 -21.32
C LYS A 48 28.03 -11.20 -22.75
N MET A 49 27.47 -12.16 -23.48
CA MET A 49 27.01 -11.99 -24.86
C MET A 49 25.50 -12.15 -24.94
N ARG A 50 24.88 -11.58 -25.96
CA ARG A 50 23.46 -11.73 -26.26
C ARG A 50 23.23 -12.06 -27.72
N ASP A 51 22.35 -12.98 -28.01
CA ASP A 51 21.80 -13.16 -29.35
C ASP A 51 20.65 -12.13 -29.53
N PRO A 52 20.81 -11.18 -30.48
CA PRO A 52 19.81 -10.14 -30.70
C PRO A 52 18.50 -10.67 -31.30
N HIS A 53 18.48 -11.87 -31.89
CA HIS A 53 17.29 -12.46 -32.50
C HIS A 53 16.42 -13.21 -31.49
N THR A 54 17.03 -13.90 -30.55
CA THR A 54 16.33 -14.73 -29.54
C THR A 54 16.26 -14.06 -28.19
N GLY A 55 17.17 -13.10 -27.91
CA GLY A 55 17.34 -12.48 -26.60
C GLY A 55 18.12 -13.36 -25.61
N GLN A 56 18.55 -14.57 -26.02
CA GLN A 56 19.31 -15.51 -25.18
C GLN A 56 20.65 -14.91 -24.79
N LEU A 57 21.04 -15.12 -23.53
CA LEU A 57 22.32 -14.66 -22.98
C LEU A 57 23.31 -15.81 -22.88
N TYR A 58 24.56 -15.49 -23.13
CA TYR A 58 25.67 -16.45 -23.14
C TYR A 58 26.89 -15.92 -22.38
N ALA A 59 27.71 -16.84 -21.86
CA ALA A 59 29.02 -16.58 -21.32
C ALA A 59 30.07 -17.04 -22.36
N LEU A 60 30.88 -16.12 -22.89
CA LEU A 60 31.97 -16.40 -23.81
C LEU A 60 33.29 -16.35 -23.03
N LYS A 61 33.87 -17.53 -22.76
CA LYS A 61 35.14 -17.67 -22.04
C LYS A 61 36.30 -17.63 -23.05
N CYS A 62 37.20 -16.65 -22.93
CA CYS A 62 38.43 -16.47 -23.68
C CYS A 62 39.60 -16.81 -22.78
N PHE A 63 40.46 -17.69 -23.22
CA PHE A 63 41.56 -18.23 -22.42
C PHE A 63 42.79 -17.30 -22.44
N THR A 64 43.52 -17.21 -21.33
CA THR A 64 44.71 -16.36 -21.17
C THR A 64 45.99 -17.17 -21.08
N GLU A 65 45.91 -18.51 -20.94
CA GLU A 65 47.06 -19.42 -20.87
C GLU A 65 46.83 -20.68 -21.70
N GLU A 66 47.92 -21.30 -22.15
CA GLU A 66 47.87 -22.56 -22.84
C GLU A 66 47.77 -23.74 -21.88
N GLN A 67 46.89 -24.67 -22.21
CA GLN A 67 46.77 -25.96 -21.55
C GLN A 67 46.79 -27.06 -22.58
N GLU A 68 47.73 -27.98 -22.44
CA GLU A 68 47.90 -29.11 -23.37
C GLU A 68 46.67 -30.00 -23.34
N GLY A 69 46.17 -30.41 -24.50
CA GLY A 69 45.00 -31.28 -24.63
C GLY A 69 43.65 -30.62 -24.39
N ARG A 70 43.56 -29.29 -24.14
CA ARG A 70 42.33 -28.57 -23.83
C ARG A 70 41.18 -28.84 -24.81
N ALA A 71 41.44 -28.77 -26.10
CA ALA A 71 40.41 -28.97 -27.13
C ALA A 71 39.77 -30.36 -27.05
N GLU A 72 40.57 -31.39 -26.84
CA GLU A 72 40.11 -32.77 -26.70
C GLU A 72 39.35 -32.96 -25.40
N ALA A 73 39.82 -32.39 -24.29
CA ALA A 73 39.15 -32.45 -22.99
C ALA A 73 37.77 -31.82 -23.06
N TYR A 74 37.62 -30.61 -23.60
CA TYR A 74 36.31 -29.95 -23.72
C TYR A 74 35.33 -30.68 -24.64
N ARG A 75 35.78 -31.33 -25.72
CA ARG A 75 34.91 -32.17 -26.57
C ARG A 75 34.38 -33.37 -25.78
N LYS A 76 35.24 -34.06 -25.01
CA LYS A 76 34.85 -35.19 -24.17
C LYS A 76 33.85 -34.75 -23.10
N ILE A 77 34.00 -33.56 -22.51
CA ILE A 77 33.13 -33.00 -21.51
C ILE A 77 31.77 -32.58 -22.14
N GLU A 78 31.81 -31.94 -23.34
CA GLU A 78 30.58 -31.55 -24.07
C GLU A 78 29.73 -32.79 -24.38
N GLU A 79 30.30 -33.87 -24.89
CA GLU A 79 29.61 -35.12 -25.19
C GLU A 79 28.93 -35.73 -23.94
N GLU A 80 29.60 -35.74 -22.78
CA GLU A 80 29.07 -36.29 -21.53
C GLU A 80 27.94 -35.41 -20.95
N LEU A 81 28.07 -34.08 -20.95
CA LEU A 81 27.13 -33.14 -20.42
C LEU A 81 25.85 -33.06 -21.27
N GLU A 82 25.91 -33.23 -22.60
CA GLU A 82 24.72 -33.35 -23.46
C GLU A 82 23.82 -34.53 -23.02
N VAL A 83 24.41 -35.62 -22.60
CA VAL A 83 23.70 -36.81 -22.12
C VAL A 83 23.13 -36.62 -20.71
N ALA A 84 23.82 -35.85 -19.86
CA ALA A 84 23.45 -35.68 -18.46
C ALA A 84 22.11 -34.95 -18.25
N GLY A 85 21.69 -34.05 -19.17
CA GLY A 85 20.35 -33.42 -19.23
C GLY A 85 19.83 -32.80 -17.95
N THR A 86 20.68 -32.09 -17.19
CA THR A 86 20.32 -31.59 -15.83
C THR A 86 20.47 -30.08 -15.73
N THR A 87 19.72 -29.47 -14.77
CA THR A 87 19.83 -28.03 -14.46
C THR A 87 21.05 -27.67 -13.61
N TYR A 88 21.82 -28.64 -13.15
CA TYR A 88 23.05 -28.41 -12.37
C TYR A 88 24.23 -28.00 -13.22
N PHE A 89 24.16 -28.13 -14.53
CA PHE A 89 25.21 -27.74 -15.49
C PHE A 89 24.60 -26.82 -16.55
N THR A 90 25.45 -25.98 -17.15
CA THR A 90 25.12 -25.20 -18.36
C THR A 90 25.44 -25.99 -19.60
N SER A 91 24.75 -25.73 -20.70
CA SER A 91 25.24 -26.15 -22.03
C SER A 91 26.62 -25.51 -22.29
N MET A 92 27.46 -26.20 -22.98
CA MET A 92 28.78 -25.67 -23.37
C MET A 92 29.14 -26.12 -24.78
N ARG A 93 29.90 -25.31 -25.49
CA ARG A 93 30.45 -25.63 -26.80
C ARG A 93 31.81 -24.99 -26.97
N TYR A 94 32.79 -25.81 -27.35
CA TYR A 94 34.15 -25.36 -27.58
C TYR A 94 34.38 -25.07 -29.05
N TYR A 95 34.93 -23.89 -29.35
CA TYR A 95 35.31 -23.44 -30.68
C TYR A 95 36.83 -23.23 -30.73
N GLU A 96 37.51 -23.96 -31.63
CA GLU A 96 38.98 -24.02 -31.64
C GLU A 96 39.66 -22.78 -32.25
N ARG A 97 38.98 -22.11 -33.21
CA ARG A 97 39.49 -20.93 -33.96
C ARG A 97 38.33 -19.99 -34.24
N GLU A 98 37.90 -19.35 -33.24
CA GLU A 98 36.64 -18.58 -33.28
C GLU A 98 36.81 -17.07 -33.16
N LEU A 99 37.79 -16.63 -32.34
CA LEU A 99 37.95 -15.21 -32.03
C LEU A 99 39.27 -14.72 -32.68
N PHE A 100 39.13 -13.78 -33.61
CA PHE A 100 40.26 -13.03 -34.16
C PHE A 100 40.68 -11.92 -33.20
N VAL A 101 41.95 -11.87 -32.83
CA VAL A 101 42.54 -10.85 -31.97
C VAL A 101 43.84 -10.35 -32.60
N ASP A 102 43.92 -9.03 -32.84
CA ASP A 102 45.20 -8.39 -33.23
C ASP A 102 46.01 -8.21 -31.95
N SER A 103 46.95 -9.15 -31.74
CA SER A 103 47.71 -9.24 -30.49
C SER A 103 49.15 -8.77 -30.67
N SER A 104 49.58 -7.91 -29.74
CA SER A 104 50.97 -7.43 -29.67
C SER A 104 51.94 -8.46 -29.10
N VAL A 105 51.43 -9.50 -28.43
CA VAL A 105 52.25 -10.52 -27.73
C VAL A 105 52.20 -11.89 -28.38
N SER A 106 51.17 -12.20 -29.16
CA SER A 106 51.03 -13.49 -29.86
C SER A 106 51.42 -13.40 -31.33
N ARG A 107 51.89 -14.53 -31.90
CA ARG A 107 52.07 -14.70 -33.35
C ARG A 107 50.81 -15.24 -34.04
N GLU A 108 49.88 -15.81 -33.27
CA GLU A 108 48.60 -16.32 -33.73
C GLU A 108 47.58 -15.18 -33.70
N SER A 109 46.64 -15.24 -34.62
CA SER A 109 45.57 -14.25 -34.74
C SER A 109 44.17 -14.82 -34.44
N GLU A 110 44.05 -16.15 -34.36
CA GLU A 110 42.77 -16.85 -34.10
C GLU A 110 42.90 -17.64 -32.81
N PHE A 111 41.97 -17.41 -31.89
CA PHE A 111 42.01 -17.98 -30.53
C PHE A 111 40.79 -18.80 -30.25
N PRO A 112 40.92 -19.86 -29.42
CA PRO A 112 39.79 -20.67 -29.01
C PRO A 112 38.91 -19.94 -28.00
N VAL A 113 37.62 -20.25 -28.03
CA VAL A 113 36.65 -19.78 -27.05
C VAL A 113 35.75 -20.92 -26.59
N LEU A 114 35.19 -20.78 -25.38
CA LEU A 114 34.14 -21.65 -24.87
C LEU A 114 32.87 -20.83 -24.72
N LEU A 115 31.80 -21.23 -25.41
CA LEU A 115 30.47 -20.66 -25.27
C LEU A 115 29.65 -21.50 -24.28
N MET A 116 29.01 -20.85 -23.31
CA MET A 116 28.12 -21.48 -22.32
C MET A 116 26.86 -20.65 -22.18
N ASP A 117 25.77 -21.25 -21.71
CA ASP A 117 24.59 -20.45 -21.32
C ASP A 117 24.96 -19.54 -20.15
N TRP A 118 24.47 -18.31 -20.17
CA TRP A 118 24.61 -17.37 -19.06
C TRP A 118 23.72 -17.75 -17.89
N VAL A 119 24.28 -17.90 -16.69
CA VAL A 119 23.55 -18.18 -15.46
C VAL A 119 23.31 -16.87 -14.72
N GLU A 120 22.05 -16.50 -14.58
CA GLU A 120 21.66 -15.34 -13.76
C GLU A 120 21.74 -15.68 -12.26
N GLY A 121 22.20 -14.71 -11.46
CA GLY A 121 22.39 -14.86 -10.02
C GLY A 121 23.78 -14.42 -9.56
N CYS A 122 24.20 -14.90 -8.40
CA CYS A 122 25.53 -14.63 -7.84
C CYS A 122 26.26 -15.94 -7.52
N THR A 123 27.58 -15.87 -7.30
CA THR A 123 28.33 -17.04 -6.82
C THR A 123 27.87 -17.43 -5.42
N MET A 124 27.96 -18.72 -5.08
CA MET A 124 27.62 -19.21 -3.74
C MET A 124 28.49 -18.55 -2.66
N GLU A 125 29.71 -18.17 -2.98
CA GLU A 125 30.59 -17.41 -2.10
C GLU A 125 29.97 -16.03 -1.74
N LEU A 126 29.49 -15.28 -2.75
CA LEU A 126 28.83 -13.99 -2.53
C LEU A 126 27.51 -14.18 -1.79
N TYR A 127 26.72 -15.17 -2.17
CA TYR A 127 25.46 -15.50 -1.49
C TYR A 127 25.67 -15.79 0.01
N ILE A 128 26.70 -16.61 0.35
CA ILE A 128 27.03 -16.88 1.75
C ILE A 128 27.41 -15.59 2.48
N ARG A 129 28.26 -14.75 1.88
CA ARG A 129 28.73 -13.48 2.47
C ARG A 129 27.57 -12.54 2.79
N GLU A 130 26.54 -12.51 1.95
CA GLU A 130 25.36 -11.68 2.13
C GLU A 130 24.34 -12.27 3.11
N HIS A 131 24.25 -13.60 3.23
CA HIS A 131 23.18 -14.30 3.94
C HIS A 131 23.61 -15.15 5.13
N TYR A 132 24.91 -15.25 5.50
CA TYR A 132 25.39 -16.17 6.54
C TYR A 132 24.77 -15.97 7.92
N ARG A 133 24.19 -14.79 8.20
CA ARG A 133 23.48 -14.49 9.44
C ARG A 133 21.99 -14.86 9.40
N ASP A 134 21.47 -15.25 8.26
CA ASP A 134 20.13 -15.79 8.08
C ASP A 134 20.20 -17.33 8.15
N SER A 135 19.85 -17.88 9.33
CA SER A 135 19.90 -19.33 9.59
C SER A 135 19.05 -20.11 8.57
N TYR A 136 17.86 -19.62 8.21
CA TYR A 136 17.00 -20.29 7.23
C TYR A 136 17.60 -20.29 5.82
N ALA A 137 18.16 -19.16 5.37
CA ALA A 137 18.83 -19.07 4.08
C ALA A 137 20.00 -20.04 4.00
N MET A 138 20.81 -20.12 5.08
CA MET A 138 21.95 -21.02 5.14
C MET A 138 21.54 -22.50 5.26
N GLU A 139 20.49 -22.82 6.04
CA GLU A 139 19.94 -24.17 6.09
C GLU A 139 19.41 -24.65 4.74
N MET A 140 18.71 -23.75 4.03
CA MET A 140 18.19 -24.03 2.68
C MET A 140 19.33 -24.19 1.66
N LEU A 141 20.37 -23.37 1.73
CA LEU A 141 21.56 -23.50 0.90
C LEU A 141 22.25 -24.84 1.16
N CYS A 142 22.45 -25.22 2.43
CA CYS A 142 23.00 -26.52 2.82
C CYS A 142 22.16 -27.67 2.26
N TYR A 143 20.84 -27.62 2.42
CA TYR A 143 19.92 -28.64 1.87
C TYR A 143 20.05 -28.78 0.35
N ARG A 144 20.06 -27.67 -0.37
CA ARG A 144 20.21 -27.66 -1.85
C ARG A 144 21.58 -28.17 -2.29
N PHE A 145 22.63 -27.74 -1.58
CA PHE A 145 24.00 -28.19 -1.86
C PHE A 145 24.14 -29.71 -1.60
N CYS A 146 23.59 -30.24 -0.52
CA CYS A 146 23.59 -31.69 -0.27
C CYS A 146 22.88 -32.47 -1.39
N ARG A 147 21.83 -31.92 -2.01
CA ARG A 147 21.17 -32.51 -3.18
C ARG A 147 22.05 -32.49 -4.44
N LEU A 148 22.73 -31.37 -4.70
CA LEU A 148 23.73 -31.26 -5.77
C LEU A 148 24.84 -32.27 -5.57
N ALA A 149 25.40 -32.36 -4.35
CA ALA A 149 26.45 -33.31 -4.01
C ALA A 149 26.04 -34.77 -4.21
N ALA A 150 24.81 -35.12 -3.76
CA ALA A 150 24.23 -36.46 -3.96
C ALA A 150 24.02 -36.77 -5.45
N TYR A 151 23.60 -35.79 -6.24
CA TYR A 151 23.48 -35.91 -7.68
C TYR A 151 24.86 -36.17 -8.33
N LEU A 152 25.88 -35.33 -8.06
CA LEU A 152 27.25 -35.51 -8.61
C LEU A 152 27.78 -36.90 -8.33
N ARG A 153 27.60 -37.41 -7.11
CA ARG A 153 28.05 -38.74 -6.74
C ARG A 153 27.25 -39.90 -7.36
N SER A 154 26.11 -39.63 -7.95
CA SER A 154 25.38 -40.62 -8.75
C SER A 154 25.84 -40.66 -10.22
N GLN A 155 26.67 -39.71 -10.61
CA GLN A 155 27.17 -39.60 -12.01
C GLN A 155 28.49 -40.33 -12.18
N PRO A 156 28.82 -40.74 -13.39
CA PRO A 156 30.13 -41.37 -13.72
C PRO A 156 31.24 -40.34 -13.88
N PHE A 157 30.98 -39.04 -13.74
CA PHE A 157 31.89 -37.93 -13.89
C PHE A 157 32.06 -37.14 -12.59
N ALA A 158 33.05 -36.24 -12.54
CA ALA A 158 33.29 -35.33 -11.43
C ALA A 158 33.67 -33.92 -11.96
N HIS A 159 33.36 -32.87 -11.20
CA HIS A 159 33.64 -31.48 -11.59
C HIS A 159 35.14 -31.13 -11.46
N GLY A 160 35.82 -31.66 -10.46
CA GLY A 160 37.26 -31.54 -10.24
C GLY A 160 37.75 -30.29 -9.53
N ASP A 161 36.98 -29.22 -9.46
CA ASP A 161 37.27 -28.02 -8.68
C ASP A 161 35.98 -27.46 -8.03
N VAL A 162 35.30 -28.30 -7.26
CA VAL A 162 34.09 -27.87 -6.53
C VAL A 162 34.45 -26.92 -5.39
N LYS A 163 34.05 -25.66 -5.54
CA LYS A 163 34.24 -24.60 -4.54
C LYS A 163 33.08 -23.58 -4.63
N PRO A 164 32.82 -22.77 -3.59
CA PRO A 164 31.74 -21.80 -3.62
C PRO A 164 31.76 -20.77 -4.77
N GLY A 165 32.96 -20.40 -5.23
CA GLY A 165 33.15 -19.51 -6.37
C GLY A 165 32.76 -20.12 -7.73
N ASN A 166 32.74 -21.46 -7.85
CA ASN A 166 32.36 -22.19 -9.07
C ASN A 166 30.92 -22.70 -9.07
N ILE A 167 30.07 -22.19 -8.14
CA ILE A 167 28.66 -22.53 -8.03
C ILE A 167 27.85 -21.26 -8.08
N MET A 168 26.98 -21.12 -9.06
CA MET A 168 26.02 -20.01 -9.15
C MET A 168 24.75 -20.32 -8.35
N VAL A 169 24.19 -19.31 -7.69
CA VAL A 169 22.92 -19.35 -6.97
C VAL A 169 21.97 -18.37 -7.63
N SER A 170 20.90 -18.87 -8.24
CA SER A 170 19.87 -18.02 -8.85
C SER A 170 18.97 -17.38 -7.79
N ASP A 171 18.14 -16.40 -8.17
CA ASP A 171 17.13 -15.79 -7.29
C ASP A 171 16.13 -16.80 -6.70
N THR A 172 15.87 -17.89 -7.43
CA THR A 172 15.04 -19.01 -6.93
C THR A 172 15.83 -19.97 -6.03
N GLY A 173 17.16 -19.74 -5.92
CA GLY A 173 18.12 -20.53 -5.18
C GLY A 173 18.49 -21.84 -5.86
N THR A 174 18.27 -21.99 -7.16
CA THR A 174 18.81 -23.11 -7.96
C THR A 174 20.32 -22.99 -8.00
N LEU A 175 21.03 -24.14 -7.81
CA LEU A 175 22.48 -24.21 -7.89
C LEU A 175 22.90 -24.68 -9.28
N THR A 176 23.87 -24.02 -9.88
CA THR A 176 24.45 -24.38 -11.18
C THR A 176 25.97 -24.32 -11.11
N LEU A 177 26.65 -25.39 -11.47
CA LEU A 177 28.11 -25.46 -11.56
C LEU A 177 28.59 -24.74 -12.80
N ILE A 178 29.71 -24.04 -12.66
CA ILE A 178 30.44 -23.36 -13.73
C ILE A 178 31.93 -23.69 -13.63
N ASP A 179 32.69 -23.42 -14.68
CA ASP A 179 34.14 -23.62 -14.76
C ASP A 179 34.59 -25.09 -14.77
N TYR A 180 34.47 -25.71 -15.93
CA TYR A 180 34.67 -27.14 -16.13
C TYR A 180 36.16 -27.54 -16.44
N ASP A 181 37.12 -26.65 -16.18
CA ASP A 181 38.56 -26.89 -16.54
C ASP A 181 39.20 -28.13 -15.86
N GLY A 182 38.66 -28.51 -14.70
CA GLY A 182 39.13 -29.67 -13.92
C GLY A 182 38.27 -30.92 -14.04
N MET A 183 37.30 -30.94 -14.93
CA MET A 183 36.27 -31.98 -14.98
C MET A 183 36.83 -33.31 -15.46
N PHE A 184 36.46 -34.40 -14.75
CA PHE A 184 36.67 -35.77 -15.15
C PHE A 184 35.40 -36.33 -15.79
N VAL A 185 35.57 -37.01 -16.95
CA VAL A 185 34.53 -37.82 -17.60
C VAL A 185 35.07 -39.23 -17.92
N PRO A 186 34.18 -40.25 -18.05
CA PRO A 186 34.62 -41.66 -18.22
C PRO A 186 35.65 -41.88 -19.37
N SER A 187 35.51 -41.11 -20.44
CA SER A 187 36.42 -41.18 -21.59
C SER A 187 37.86 -40.69 -21.31
N MET A 188 38.09 -40.08 -20.12
CA MET A 188 39.42 -39.66 -19.63
C MET A 188 40.03 -40.65 -18.63
N GLN A 189 39.46 -41.83 -18.47
CA GLN A 189 39.98 -42.83 -17.53
C GLN A 189 41.42 -43.19 -17.82
N GLY A 190 42.32 -43.03 -16.83
CA GLY A 190 43.78 -43.30 -16.97
C GLY A 190 44.61 -42.08 -17.42
N GLU A 191 43.98 -40.93 -17.63
CA GLU A 191 44.66 -39.64 -17.82
C GLU A 191 45.02 -39.00 -16.47
N SER A 192 45.87 -37.99 -16.48
CA SER A 192 46.18 -37.17 -15.29
C SER A 192 45.30 -35.94 -15.22
N SER A 193 44.96 -35.52 -14.03
CA SER A 193 44.15 -34.32 -13.80
C SER A 193 44.87 -33.06 -14.32
N PRO A 194 44.22 -32.25 -15.15
CA PRO A 194 44.80 -31.01 -15.67
C PRO A 194 45.00 -29.94 -14.59
N THR A 195 44.27 -30.04 -13.47
CA THR A 195 44.41 -29.17 -12.32
C THR A 195 44.18 -29.93 -11.03
N LEU A 196 44.82 -29.52 -9.95
CA LEU A 196 44.60 -30.11 -8.63
C LEU A 196 43.40 -29.47 -7.88
N GLY A 197 42.82 -28.43 -8.45
CA GLY A 197 41.80 -27.63 -7.77
C GLY A 197 42.36 -26.76 -6.65
N THR A 198 41.48 -26.05 -5.97
CA THR A 198 41.80 -25.10 -4.88
C THR A 198 42.20 -25.84 -3.60
N GLU A 199 43.31 -25.45 -2.96
CA GLU A 199 43.92 -26.17 -1.83
C GLU A 199 42.99 -26.30 -0.63
N GLU A 200 42.17 -25.30 -0.36
CA GLU A 200 41.21 -25.22 0.73
C GLU A 200 39.96 -26.11 0.53
N PHE A 201 39.79 -26.68 -0.68
CA PHE A 201 38.63 -27.53 -1.00
C PHE A 201 39.03 -28.91 -1.52
N ARG A 202 40.32 -29.22 -1.59
CA ARG A 202 40.80 -30.51 -2.05
C ARG A 202 41.34 -31.41 -0.92
N HIS A 203 41.30 -32.71 -1.13
CA HIS A 203 41.92 -33.66 -0.20
C HIS A 203 43.44 -33.41 -0.10
N PRO A 204 44.02 -33.36 1.12
CA PRO A 204 45.44 -33.05 1.32
C PRO A 204 46.41 -34.02 0.64
N LEU A 205 45.98 -35.26 0.35
CA LEU A 205 46.76 -36.26 -0.36
C LEU A 205 46.43 -36.39 -1.87
N ARG A 206 45.65 -35.44 -2.46
CA ARG A 206 45.31 -35.45 -3.87
C ARG A 206 46.56 -35.24 -4.73
N THR A 207 46.77 -36.13 -5.72
CA THR A 207 47.83 -36.04 -6.74
C THR A 207 47.20 -35.96 -8.14
N PRO A 208 47.97 -35.57 -9.20
CA PRO A 208 47.42 -35.50 -10.55
C PRO A 208 46.99 -36.89 -11.10
N GLU A 209 47.53 -37.98 -10.58
CA GLU A 209 47.21 -39.35 -10.98
C GLU A 209 45.88 -39.82 -10.41
N LEU A 210 45.37 -39.16 -9.36
CA LEU A 210 44.03 -39.41 -8.82
C LEU A 210 43.01 -38.59 -9.62
N PHE A 211 42.64 -39.12 -10.79
CA PHE A 211 41.70 -38.47 -11.70
C PHE A 211 40.61 -39.47 -12.09
N ASP A 212 39.50 -39.42 -11.34
CA ASP A 212 38.34 -40.30 -11.49
C ASP A 212 37.08 -39.65 -10.95
N ALA A 213 35.96 -40.35 -10.98
CA ALA A 213 34.66 -39.86 -10.54
C ALA A 213 34.55 -39.53 -9.01
N THR A 214 35.59 -39.78 -8.23
CA THR A 214 35.62 -39.60 -6.78
C THR A 214 36.36 -38.34 -6.31
N ILE A 215 36.99 -37.62 -7.25
CA ILE A 215 37.89 -36.48 -6.93
C ILE A 215 37.19 -35.33 -6.19
N ASP A 216 35.87 -35.24 -6.27
CA ASP A 216 35.08 -34.22 -5.58
C ASP A 216 34.62 -34.61 -4.15
N ASP A 217 34.75 -35.88 -3.75
CA ASP A 217 34.21 -36.45 -2.49
C ASP A 217 34.56 -35.61 -1.26
N PHE A 218 35.79 -35.19 -1.15
CA PHE A 218 36.30 -34.41 -0.05
C PHE A 218 35.71 -32.97 -0.05
N ALA A 219 35.74 -32.31 -1.23
CA ALA A 219 35.17 -30.96 -1.36
C ALA A 219 33.68 -30.92 -1.01
N LEU A 220 32.91 -31.88 -1.53
CA LEU A 220 31.50 -32.01 -1.27
C LEU A 220 31.18 -32.18 0.23
N ALA A 221 31.96 -33.04 0.93
CA ALA A 221 31.80 -33.27 2.35
C ALA A 221 32.19 -32.04 3.21
N SER A 222 33.32 -31.40 2.89
CA SER A 222 33.83 -30.22 3.59
C SER A 222 32.90 -29.00 3.45
N ILE A 223 32.42 -28.75 2.23
CA ILE A 223 31.47 -27.62 1.97
C ILE A 223 30.13 -27.87 2.68
N ALA A 224 29.55 -29.09 2.54
CA ALA A 224 28.29 -29.43 3.21
C ALA A 224 28.35 -29.26 4.74
N LEU A 225 29.47 -29.73 5.36
CA LEU A 225 29.72 -29.57 6.79
C LEU A 225 29.81 -28.08 7.17
N SER A 226 30.61 -27.31 6.40
CA SER A 226 30.78 -25.87 6.67
C SER A 226 29.44 -25.10 6.58
N LEU A 227 28.63 -25.36 5.56
CA LEU A 227 27.33 -24.73 5.39
C LEU A 227 26.38 -25.01 6.55
N ARG A 228 26.32 -26.28 7.03
CA ARG A 228 25.49 -26.64 8.19
C ARG A 228 26.00 -26.00 9.47
N ALA A 229 27.29 -25.99 9.69
CA ALA A 229 27.90 -25.35 10.86
C ALA A 229 27.62 -23.84 10.91
N ILE A 230 27.79 -23.13 9.78
CA ILE A 230 27.46 -21.70 9.66
C ILE A 230 25.96 -21.43 9.90
N ALA A 231 25.09 -22.30 9.39
CA ALA A 231 23.64 -22.19 9.61
C ALA A 231 23.24 -22.29 11.10
N LEU A 232 23.98 -23.09 11.87
CA LEU A 232 23.76 -23.28 13.31
C LEU A 232 24.43 -22.19 14.16
N ASP A 233 25.61 -21.72 13.74
CA ASP A 233 26.36 -20.66 14.41
C ASP A 233 27.10 -19.79 13.36
N SER A 234 26.49 -18.66 13.02
CA SER A 234 27.05 -17.73 12.03
C SER A 234 28.39 -17.10 12.45
N GLN A 235 28.69 -17.05 13.74
CA GLN A 235 29.98 -16.53 14.25
C GLN A 235 31.18 -17.37 13.80
N LEU A 236 30.96 -18.63 13.42
CA LEU A 236 32.03 -19.47 12.91
C LEU A 236 32.62 -18.88 11.61
N LEU A 237 31.80 -18.27 10.75
CA LEU A 237 32.32 -17.63 9.53
C LEU A 237 33.12 -16.36 9.86
N ASP A 238 32.69 -15.57 10.86
CA ASP A 238 33.41 -14.37 11.32
C ASP A 238 34.78 -14.75 11.94
N LEU A 239 34.88 -15.91 12.61
CA LEU A 239 36.09 -16.35 13.32
C LEU A 239 37.08 -17.10 12.43
N TYR A 240 36.62 -17.93 11.52
CA TYR A 240 37.43 -18.89 10.77
C TYR A 240 37.37 -18.72 9.25
N GLY A 241 36.35 -17.97 8.72
CA GLY A 241 36.22 -17.71 7.30
C GLY A 241 37.27 -16.76 6.76
N ALA A 242 37.61 -16.92 5.46
CA ALA A 242 38.46 -16.03 4.71
C ALA A 242 38.03 -16.00 3.23
N PRO A 243 38.55 -15.07 2.40
CA PRO A 243 38.17 -14.98 0.99
C PRO A 243 38.45 -16.27 0.18
N ASP A 244 39.40 -17.08 0.61
CA ASP A 244 39.84 -18.31 -0.05
C ASP A 244 39.17 -19.59 0.48
N ARG A 245 38.42 -19.51 1.57
CA ARG A 245 37.83 -20.68 2.27
C ARG A 245 36.50 -20.36 2.97
N LEU A 246 35.72 -21.38 3.29
CA LEU A 246 34.56 -21.24 4.15
C LEU A 246 34.95 -21.25 5.66
N LEU A 247 35.27 -22.40 6.21
CA LEU A 247 35.71 -22.53 7.60
C LEU A 247 37.13 -23.11 7.72
N PHE A 248 37.44 -24.18 6.94
CA PHE A 248 38.64 -24.93 7.05
C PHE A 248 39.78 -24.39 6.17
N SER A 249 40.95 -24.28 6.72
CA SER A 249 42.18 -24.02 5.98
C SER A 249 42.88 -25.35 5.60
N ALA A 250 43.78 -25.31 4.65
CA ALA A 250 44.61 -26.46 4.31
C ALA A 250 45.45 -27.03 5.49
N SER A 251 45.78 -26.20 6.48
CA SER A 251 46.43 -26.62 7.73
C SER A 251 45.50 -27.41 8.64
N ASP A 252 44.21 -27.06 8.72
CA ASP A 252 43.22 -27.82 9.48
C ASP A 252 43.08 -29.24 8.95
N TYR A 253 43.16 -29.45 7.63
CA TYR A 253 43.07 -30.75 7.00
C TYR A 253 44.30 -31.63 7.24
N ARG A 254 45.46 -31.08 7.57
CA ARG A 254 46.66 -31.85 7.86
C ARG A 254 46.62 -32.42 9.28
N ASP A 255 45.94 -31.79 10.23
CA ASP A 255 45.77 -32.26 11.60
C ASP A 255 44.39 -31.82 12.15
N LEU A 256 43.35 -32.62 11.85
CA LEU A 256 42.00 -32.40 12.32
C LEU A 256 41.87 -32.43 13.84
N ALA A 257 42.76 -33.16 14.53
CA ALA A 257 42.68 -33.28 15.98
C ALA A 257 43.08 -31.97 16.68
N GLN A 258 43.93 -31.16 16.06
CA GLN A 258 44.35 -29.86 16.58
C GLN A 258 43.53 -28.71 15.99
N SER A 259 42.67 -28.94 15.00
CA SER A 259 41.88 -27.91 14.34
C SER A 259 40.92 -27.25 15.32
N GLN A 260 41.00 -25.93 15.48
CA GLN A 260 40.08 -25.12 16.28
C GLN A 260 38.67 -25.07 15.64
N VAL A 261 38.60 -25.07 14.34
CA VAL A 261 37.34 -25.17 13.58
C VAL A 261 36.61 -26.44 13.94
N MET A 262 37.31 -27.59 13.89
CA MET A 262 36.72 -28.89 14.22
C MET A 262 36.29 -28.97 15.68
N GLN A 263 37.07 -28.41 16.62
CA GLN A 263 36.69 -28.30 18.02
C GLN A 263 35.44 -27.44 18.22
N ALA A 264 35.28 -26.34 17.47
CA ALA A 264 34.06 -25.51 17.53
C ALA A 264 32.84 -26.27 16.97
N ILE A 265 32.98 -26.98 15.86
CA ILE A 265 31.92 -27.80 15.26
C ILE A 265 31.48 -28.91 16.20
N TRP A 266 32.40 -29.56 16.93
CA TRP A 266 32.09 -30.60 17.89
C TRP A 266 31.14 -30.14 19.01
N ARG A 267 31.08 -28.83 19.32
CA ARG A 267 30.15 -28.28 20.31
C ARG A 267 28.71 -28.23 19.79
N LEU A 268 28.52 -28.35 18.47
CA LEU A 268 27.21 -28.25 17.80
C LEU A 268 26.62 -29.59 17.40
N VAL A 269 27.29 -30.73 17.72
CA VAL A 269 26.86 -32.11 17.30
C VAL A 269 25.55 -32.62 17.94
N GLY A 270 24.84 -31.78 18.71
CA GLY A 270 23.47 -32.06 19.10
C GLY A 270 22.49 -32.04 17.92
N ASP A 271 22.86 -31.37 16.81
CA ASP A 271 22.09 -31.37 15.58
C ASP A 271 22.33 -32.65 14.77
N LYS A 272 21.22 -33.32 14.38
CA LYS A 272 21.27 -34.63 13.69
C LYS A 272 21.93 -34.57 12.32
N ASP A 273 21.65 -33.52 11.56
CA ASP A 273 22.16 -33.37 10.19
C ASP A 273 23.62 -32.95 10.21
N LEU A 274 24.03 -32.09 11.15
CA LEU A 274 25.44 -31.80 11.38
C LEU A 274 26.22 -33.07 11.75
N CYS A 275 25.69 -33.88 12.62
CA CYS A 275 26.33 -35.13 13.05
C CYS A 275 26.61 -36.10 11.87
N LYS A 276 25.63 -36.22 10.93
CA LYS A 276 25.81 -36.98 9.68
C LYS A 276 26.92 -36.39 8.81
N LEU A 277 26.95 -35.08 8.64
CA LEU A 277 27.91 -34.38 7.82
C LEU A 277 29.32 -34.41 8.42
N VAL A 278 29.45 -34.37 9.75
CA VAL A 278 30.73 -34.61 10.43
C VAL A 278 31.23 -36.05 10.14
N GLY A 279 30.33 -37.04 10.25
CA GLY A 279 30.68 -38.43 9.92
C GLY A 279 31.16 -38.57 8.46
N LEU A 280 30.43 -37.97 7.51
CA LEU A 280 30.83 -37.98 6.08
C LEU A 280 32.20 -37.31 5.84
N PHE A 281 32.43 -36.15 6.46
CA PHE A 281 33.66 -35.41 6.34
C PHE A 281 34.88 -36.17 6.91
N VAL A 282 34.71 -36.78 8.09
CA VAL A 282 35.79 -37.58 8.69
C VAL A 282 36.11 -38.80 7.84
N LEU A 283 35.09 -39.44 7.26
CA LEU A 283 35.30 -40.53 6.31
C LEU A 283 36.03 -40.05 5.04
N ALA A 284 35.61 -38.93 4.44
CA ALA A 284 36.25 -38.36 3.26
C ALA A 284 37.68 -37.90 3.52
N HIS A 285 38.00 -37.52 4.74
CA HIS A 285 39.37 -37.17 5.14
C HIS A 285 40.23 -38.39 5.39
N ALA A 286 39.67 -39.50 5.92
CA ALA A 286 40.44 -40.72 6.20
C ALA A 286 40.70 -41.58 4.97
N GLU A 287 39.77 -41.52 4.00
CA GLU A 287 39.81 -42.32 2.77
C GLU A 287 39.82 -41.38 1.55
N GLN A 288 40.68 -41.63 0.57
CA GLN A 288 40.79 -40.79 -0.64
C GLN A 288 39.58 -40.90 -1.58
N SER A 289 38.79 -41.98 -1.44
CA SER A 289 37.51 -42.19 -2.14
C SER A 289 36.46 -42.77 -1.22
N LEU A 290 35.22 -42.31 -1.35
CA LEU A 290 34.12 -42.82 -0.54
C LEU A 290 33.28 -43.84 -1.30
N ALA A 291 32.82 -44.87 -0.57
CA ALA A 291 31.79 -45.75 -1.10
C ALA A 291 30.50 -44.93 -1.37
N SER A 292 29.80 -45.23 -2.48
CA SER A 292 28.58 -44.51 -2.90
C SER A 292 27.48 -44.52 -1.83
N THR A 293 27.48 -45.56 -0.97
CA THR A 293 26.55 -45.67 0.17
C THR A 293 26.76 -44.60 1.25
N SER A 294 28.01 -44.08 1.39
CA SER A 294 28.36 -43.04 2.36
C SER A 294 27.62 -41.73 2.10
N PHE A 295 27.23 -41.46 0.87
CA PHE A 295 26.52 -40.25 0.46
C PHE A 295 25.05 -40.22 0.89
N GLN A 296 24.50 -41.31 1.46
CA GLN A 296 23.22 -41.26 2.20
C GLN A 296 23.28 -40.29 3.40
N LEU A 297 24.51 -40.01 3.92
CA LEU A 297 24.71 -39.01 4.97
C LEU A 297 24.47 -37.56 4.49
N LEU A 298 24.44 -37.30 3.19
CA LEU A 298 23.99 -36.02 2.61
C LEU A 298 22.47 -35.83 2.67
N SER A 299 21.71 -36.83 3.08
CA SER A 299 20.27 -36.71 3.27
C SER A 299 19.96 -35.81 4.47
N THR A 300 19.89 -34.51 4.24
CA THR A 300 19.51 -33.48 5.23
C THR A 300 18.01 -33.21 5.16
N THR A 301 17.46 -32.75 6.28
CA THR A 301 16.06 -32.36 6.37
C THR A 301 15.83 -31.04 5.61
N ARG A 302 14.79 -30.99 4.76
CA ARG A 302 14.43 -29.72 4.14
C ARG A 302 13.94 -28.75 5.23
N PRO A 303 14.54 -27.56 5.37
CA PRO A 303 14.08 -26.59 6.36
C PRO A 303 12.69 -26.07 6.01
N GLU A 304 11.84 -25.97 7.01
CA GLU A 304 10.56 -25.27 6.90
C GLU A 304 10.81 -23.76 7.04
N LYS A 305 10.20 -22.98 6.16
CA LYS A 305 10.29 -21.52 6.28
C LYS A 305 9.72 -21.12 7.64
N PRO A 306 10.48 -20.42 8.50
CA PRO A 306 9.97 -19.99 9.80
C PRO A 306 8.67 -19.22 9.60
N VAL A 307 7.59 -19.66 10.25
CA VAL A 307 6.37 -18.86 10.34
C VAL A 307 6.68 -17.70 11.28
N VAL A 308 7.17 -16.61 10.72
CA VAL A 308 7.31 -15.38 11.48
C VAL A 308 5.89 -14.90 11.76
N VAL A 309 5.38 -15.16 12.98
CA VAL A 309 4.16 -14.50 13.44
C VAL A 309 4.53 -13.02 13.59
N PRO A 310 3.97 -12.13 12.73
CA PRO A 310 4.33 -10.72 12.80
C PRO A 310 4.00 -10.19 14.19
N LEU A 311 4.94 -9.51 14.83
CA LEU A 311 4.66 -8.83 16.09
C LEU A 311 3.58 -7.78 15.85
N SER A 312 2.67 -7.62 16.83
CA SER A 312 1.64 -6.59 16.77
C SER A 312 2.26 -5.21 16.55
N THR A 313 1.79 -4.47 15.55
CA THR A 313 2.18 -3.08 15.29
C THR A 313 1.39 -2.08 16.12
N LYS A 314 0.28 -2.51 16.76
CA LYS A 314 -0.54 -1.64 17.61
C LYS A 314 0.20 -1.34 18.91
N VAL A 315 0.25 -0.06 19.28
CA VAL A 315 0.88 0.41 20.52
C VAL A 315 -0.19 0.56 21.59
N THR A 316 -0.08 -0.20 22.68
CA THR A 316 -0.99 -0.15 23.84
C THR A 316 -0.55 0.90 24.86
N ASP A 317 -1.36 1.13 25.88
CA ASP A 317 -1.01 2.04 26.97
C ASP A 317 0.08 1.42 27.89
N GLU A 318 0.09 0.10 28.03
CA GLU A 318 1.17 -0.65 28.69
C GLU A 318 2.48 -0.49 27.94
N ASP A 319 2.48 -0.62 26.60
CA ASP A 319 3.67 -0.36 25.77
C ASP A 319 4.26 1.04 26.01
N ARG A 320 3.37 2.06 26.18
CA ARG A 320 3.80 3.44 26.43
C ARG A 320 4.36 3.64 27.82
N ALA A 321 3.79 2.96 28.82
CA ALA A 321 4.20 3.05 30.21
C ALA A 321 5.55 2.38 30.48
N GLU A 322 5.81 1.25 29.81
CA GLU A 322 7.02 0.42 29.99
C GLU A 322 8.09 0.69 28.91
N ALA A 323 7.87 1.68 28.03
CA ALA A 323 8.73 1.96 26.89
C ALA A 323 10.18 2.26 27.31
N TYR A 324 11.13 1.55 26.72
CA TYR A 324 12.54 1.96 26.72
C TYR A 324 12.74 3.14 25.76
N THR A 325 13.48 4.15 26.20
CA THR A 325 13.82 5.32 25.36
C THR A 325 15.32 5.38 25.16
N ASP A 326 15.77 5.48 23.91
CA ASP A 326 17.19 5.61 23.57
C ASP A 326 17.69 7.06 23.69
N GLU A 327 18.97 7.28 23.39
CA GLU A 327 19.63 8.59 23.44
C GLU A 327 19.08 9.62 22.46
N TYR A 328 18.39 9.17 21.38
CA TYR A 328 17.73 10.03 20.40
C TYR A 328 16.27 10.31 20.73
N GLY A 329 15.76 9.80 21.85
CA GLY A 329 14.38 9.94 22.27
C GLY A 329 13.41 8.98 21.58
N VAL A 330 13.92 7.99 20.84
CA VAL A 330 13.11 6.96 20.20
C VAL A 330 12.66 5.92 21.23
N LYS A 331 11.39 5.58 21.21
CA LYS A 331 10.76 4.65 22.17
C LYS A 331 10.57 3.27 21.56
N PHE A 332 10.89 2.25 22.36
CA PHE A 332 10.80 0.83 22.01
C PHE A 332 10.00 0.05 23.05
N SER A 333 9.52 -1.13 22.67
CA SER A 333 9.07 -2.12 23.64
C SER A 333 10.22 -2.53 24.59
N PRO A 334 9.92 -3.05 25.80
CA PRO A 334 10.96 -3.46 26.77
C PRO A 334 12.00 -4.44 26.20
N ASP A 335 11.58 -5.35 25.32
CA ASP A 335 12.44 -6.32 24.61
C ASP A 335 13.17 -5.74 23.39
N ARG A 336 12.97 -4.44 23.08
CA ARG A 336 13.53 -3.68 21.95
C ARG A 336 13.23 -4.25 20.57
N LYS A 337 12.26 -5.16 20.45
CA LYS A 337 11.89 -5.73 19.15
C LYS A 337 10.89 -4.88 18.39
N ARG A 338 10.16 -4.01 19.07
CA ARG A 338 9.17 -3.12 18.46
C ARG A 338 9.59 -1.67 18.65
N LEU A 339 9.68 -0.91 17.54
CA LEU A 339 9.88 0.54 17.57
C LEU A 339 8.50 1.21 17.71
N LEU A 340 8.23 1.80 18.88
CA LEU A 340 6.92 2.33 19.23
C LEU A 340 6.71 3.77 18.76
N LYS A 341 7.70 4.66 18.97
CA LYS A 341 7.55 6.08 18.64
C LYS A 341 8.90 6.80 18.54
N ALA A 342 9.07 7.59 17.49
CA ALA A 342 10.18 8.53 17.31
C ALA A 342 9.74 9.97 17.62
N PRO A 343 10.65 10.84 18.11
CA PRO A 343 10.42 12.27 18.28
C PRO A 343 10.24 12.96 16.92
N ARG A 344 9.41 14.02 16.87
CA ARG A 344 9.04 14.70 15.62
C ARG A 344 10.15 15.53 15.00
N ASP A 345 11.14 15.91 15.78
CA ASP A 345 12.29 16.73 15.40
C ASP A 345 13.50 15.89 14.97
N LEU A 346 13.37 14.57 14.95
CA LEU A 346 14.43 13.66 14.51
C LEU A 346 14.84 13.97 13.07
N VAL A 347 16.15 14.09 12.83
CA VAL A 347 16.71 14.45 11.51
C VAL A 347 17.24 13.25 10.76
N SER A 348 17.95 12.36 11.46
CA SER A 348 18.50 11.13 10.91
C SER A 348 18.46 10.03 11.95
N TYR A 349 18.26 8.78 11.52
CA TYR A 349 18.24 7.67 12.45
C TYR A 349 18.58 6.33 11.75
N THR A 350 19.32 5.50 12.47
CA THR A 350 19.55 4.11 12.09
C THR A 350 18.80 3.22 13.07
N ILE A 351 17.79 2.51 12.59
CA ILE A 351 17.00 1.60 13.44
C ILE A 351 17.89 0.44 13.89
N PRO A 352 17.96 0.11 15.20
CA PRO A 352 18.76 -1.00 15.69
C PRO A 352 18.36 -2.34 15.09
N SER A 353 19.33 -3.23 14.87
CA SER A 353 19.10 -4.59 14.30
C SER A 353 18.31 -5.53 15.22
N THR A 354 18.00 -5.13 16.45
CA THR A 354 17.09 -5.85 17.35
C THR A 354 15.61 -5.66 16.97
N VAL A 355 15.29 -4.57 16.23
CA VAL A 355 13.90 -4.23 15.86
C VAL A 355 13.41 -5.15 14.75
N THR A 356 12.26 -5.76 14.98
CA THR A 356 11.57 -6.62 13.99
C THR A 356 10.26 -6.02 13.50
N ALA A 357 9.67 -5.06 14.22
CA ALA A 357 8.46 -4.37 13.81
C ALA A 357 8.57 -2.84 14.04
N ILE A 358 8.21 -2.07 13.02
CA ILE A 358 7.97 -0.63 13.13
C ILE A 358 6.48 -0.45 13.37
N CYS A 359 6.11 0.08 14.56
CA CYS A 359 4.72 0.16 15.00
C CYS A 359 3.91 1.23 14.29
N ASP A 360 2.58 1.17 14.50
CA ASP A 360 1.63 2.12 13.94
C ASP A 360 1.97 3.56 14.34
N GLY A 361 2.15 4.42 13.34
CA GLY A 361 2.51 5.82 13.52
C GLY A 361 3.85 6.07 14.19
N ALA A 362 4.79 5.12 14.15
CA ALA A 362 6.09 5.23 14.84
C ALA A 362 6.87 6.50 14.48
N PHE A 363 6.90 6.88 13.20
CA PHE A 363 7.51 8.12 12.70
C PHE A 363 6.46 9.12 12.20
N TYR A 364 5.22 9.04 12.67
CA TYR A 364 4.15 9.94 12.25
C TYR A 364 4.49 11.41 12.53
N TRP A 365 4.48 12.23 11.45
CA TRP A 365 4.79 13.66 11.51
C TRP A 365 6.25 14.00 11.89
N CYS A 366 7.21 13.12 11.56
CA CYS A 366 8.64 13.42 11.68
C CYS A 366 9.08 14.29 10.49
N LEU A 367 8.67 15.58 10.51
CA LEU A 367 8.83 16.51 9.38
C LEU A 367 10.29 16.83 9.02
N ARG A 368 11.25 16.56 9.91
CA ARG A 368 12.67 16.81 9.69
C ARG A 368 13.48 15.58 9.29
N LEU A 369 12.86 14.40 9.29
CA LEU A 369 13.57 13.15 9.02
C LEU A 369 14.01 13.09 7.55
N SER A 370 15.30 13.28 7.33
CA SER A 370 15.92 13.31 5.99
C SER A 370 16.68 12.04 5.64
N SER A 371 17.06 11.23 6.65
CA SER A 371 17.76 9.96 6.46
C SER A 371 17.28 8.92 7.46
N LEU A 372 16.95 7.73 6.97
CA LEU A 372 16.55 6.60 7.78
C LEU A 372 17.12 5.31 7.21
N THR A 373 17.77 4.51 8.07
CA THR A 373 18.21 3.16 7.74
C THR A 373 17.30 2.14 8.42
N ILE A 374 16.65 1.28 7.65
CA ILE A 374 15.83 0.17 8.13
C ILE A 374 16.66 -1.11 8.01
N PRO A 375 16.95 -1.83 9.11
CA PRO A 375 17.77 -3.05 9.07
C PRO A 375 16.99 -4.25 8.52
N ASN A 376 17.72 -5.27 8.07
CA ASN A 376 17.15 -6.55 7.58
C ASN A 376 16.42 -7.38 8.67
N SER A 377 16.41 -6.94 9.92
CA SER A 377 15.62 -7.57 10.99
C SER A 377 14.14 -7.15 10.95
N VAL A 378 13.81 -6.03 10.31
CA VAL A 378 12.44 -5.53 10.26
C VAL A 378 11.61 -6.35 9.27
N THR A 379 10.54 -6.96 9.77
CA THR A 379 9.62 -7.80 8.98
C THR A 379 8.28 -7.13 8.70
N THR A 380 7.92 -6.11 9.48
CA THR A 380 6.61 -5.46 9.40
C THR A 380 6.72 -3.95 9.55
N ILE A 381 6.06 -3.21 8.65
CA ILE A 381 5.86 -1.76 8.72
C ILE A 381 4.38 -1.52 9.00
N GLY A 382 4.07 -0.94 10.18
CA GLY A 382 2.72 -0.69 10.66
C GLY A 382 1.97 0.41 9.92
N ASN A 383 0.70 0.58 10.32
CA ASN A 383 -0.17 1.60 9.74
C ASN A 383 0.35 3.00 10.07
N ARG A 384 0.33 3.91 9.10
CA ARG A 384 0.82 5.31 9.25
C ARG A 384 2.24 5.43 9.80
N ALA A 385 3.06 4.37 9.70
CA ALA A 385 4.38 4.32 10.32
C ALA A 385 5.23 5.54 9.95
N PHE A 386 5.21 5.99 8.70
CA PHE A 386 5.95 7.15 8.18
C PHE A 386 5.02 8.25 7.65
N SER A 387 3.71 8.17 7.92
CA SER A 387 2.75 9.14 7.39
C SER A 387 3.18 10.58 7.76
N ARG A 388 3.20 11.46 6.75
CA ARG A 388 3.62 12.87 6.82
C ARG A 388 5.08 13.10 7.26
N SER A 389 5.97 12.14 7.01
CA SER A 389 7.42 12.30 7.20
C SER A 389 8.05 12.71 5.87
N CYS A 390 8.14 14.03 5.63
CA CYS A 390 8.22 14.60 4.29
C CYS A 390 9.62 14.92 3.76
N HIS A 391 10.72 14.65 4.48
CA HIS A 391 12.04 15.15 4.08
C HIS A 391 13.00 14.13 3.48
N PHE A 392 12.73 12.84 3.59
CA PHE A 392 13.57 11.85 2.89
C PHE A 392 13.14 11.72 1.41
N THR A 393 14.13 11.82 0.53
CA THR A 393 13.92 11.72 -0.93
C THR A 393 13.96 10.28 -1.44
N SER A 394 14.64 9.41 -0.70
CA SER A 394 14.72 7.97 -0.98
C SER A 394 14.68 7.18 0.32
N LEU A 395 14.12 5.96 0.26
CA LEU A 395 14.10 5.02 1.36
C LEU A 395 14.25 3.60 0.81
N THR A 396 15.14 2.82 1.42
CA THR A 396 15.29 1.40 1.09
C THR A 396 14.44 0.58 2.05
N ILE A 397 13.47 -0.18 1.53
CA ILE A 397 12.72 -1.18 2.27
C ILE A 397 13.48 -2.51 2.15
N PRO A 398 13.93 -3.11 3.26
CA PRO A 398 14.71 -4.34 3.21
C PRO A 398 13.88 -5.56 2.77
N ASN A 399 14.56 -6.57 2.19
CA ASN A 399 13.94 -7.83 1.72
C ASN A 399 13.35 -8.71 2.85
N SER A 400 13.45 -8.30 4.09
CA SER A 400 12.80 -8.94 5.24
C SER A 400 11.36 -8.48 5.45
N VAL A 401 10.97 -7.30 4.92
CA VAL A 401 9.62 -6.74 5.09
C VAL A 401 8.62 -7.51 4.26
N THR A 402 7.60 -8.08 4.91
CA THR A 402 6.56 -8.90 4.26
C THR A 402 5.27 -8.15 4.01
N SER A 403 5.03 -7.04 4.71
CA SER A 403 3.81 -6.23 4.59
C SER A 403 4.06 -4.75 4.83
N ILE A 404 3.35 -3.93 4.07
CA ILE A 404 3.29 -2.47 4.22
C ILE A 404 1.86 -2.12 4.64
N GLY A 405 1.73 -1.52 5.84
CA GLY A 405 0.45 -1.18 6.45
C GLY A 405 -0.31 -0.06 5.76
N ASP A 406 -1.55 0.17 6.20
CA ASP A 406 -2.40 1.24 5.69
C ASP A 406 -1.80 2.61 5.96
N SER A 407 -1.81 3.50 4.95
CA SER A 407 -1.23 4.85 5.04
C SER A 407 0.24 4.88 5.48
N ALA A 408 1.00 3.80 5.35
CA ALA A 408 2.35 3.69 5.92
C ALA A 408 3.29 4.83 5.50
N PHE A 409 3.19 5.29 4.24
CA PHE A 409 3.96 6.41 3.66
C PHE A 409 3.06 7.54 3.19
N GLU A 410 1.84 7.64 3.72
CA GLU A 410 0.90 8.71 3.37
C GLU A 410 1.54 10.08 3.49
N SER A 411 1.42 10.90 2.43
CA SER A 411 1.96 12.26 2.37
C SER A 411 3.49 12.38 2.61
N CYS A 412 4.26 11.35 2.22
CA CYS A 412 5.72 11.45 2.14
C CYS A 412 6.09 12.23 0.86
N SER A 413 5.80 13.53 0.85
CA SER A 413 5.78 14.38 -0.36
C SER A 413 7.14 14.60 -1.02
N SER A 414 8.26 14.36 -0.34
CA SER A 414 9.62 14.49 -0.92
C SER A 414 10.18 13.18 -1.48
N LEU A 415 9.50 12.04 -1.26
CA LEU A 415 9.95 10.73 -1.74
C LEU A 415 9.88 10.69 -3.27
N THR A 416 11.02 10.51 -3.94
CA THR A 416 11.12 10.55 -5.42
C THR A 416 11.13 9.17 -6.06
N SER A 417 11.68 8.18 -5.35
CA SER A 417 11.77 6.81 -5.85
C SER A 417 11.62 5.79 -4.74
N LEU A 418 10.99 4.66 -5.04
CA LEU A 418 10.85 3.54 -4.12
C LEU A 418 10.77 2.22 -4.87
N THR A 419 11.43 1.20 -4.33
CA THR A 419 11.30 -0.19 -4.77
C THR A 419 10.60 -1.00 -3.69
N ILE A 420 9.51 -1.67 -4.06
CA ILE A 420 8.82 -2.64 -3.20
C ILE A 420 9.54 -3.99 -3.35
N PRO A 421 10.15 -4.53 -2.29
CA PRO A 421 10.97 -5.73 -2.37
C PRO A 421 10.15 -7.01 -2.60
N ASN A 422 10.84 -8.07 -3.05
CA ASN A 422 10.23 -9.38 -3.37
C ASN A 422 9.64 -10.13 -2.16
N SER A 423 9.84 -9.65 -0.96
CA SER A 423 9.24 -10.17 0.26
C SER A 423 7.83 -9.65 0.54
N VAL A 424 7.48 -8.48 -0.03
CA VAL A 424 6.18 -7.83 0.20
C VAL A 424 5.11 -8.49 -0.66
N THR A 425 4.07 -9.01 -0.01
CA THR A 425 2.93 -9.66 -0.68
C THR A 425 1.70 -8.78 -0.79
N SER A 426 1.62 -7.72 0.02
CA SER A 426 0.47 -6.81 0.04
C SER A 426 0.87 -5.36 0.29
N ILE A 427 0.20 -4.45 -0.40
CA ILE A 427 0.30 -2.99 -0.21
C ILE A 427 -1.01 -2.52 0.42
N GLY A 428 -0.94 -1.87 1.58
CA GLY A 428 -2.08 -1.40 2.35
C GLY A 428 -2.89 -0.29 1.68
N ASN A 429 -4.07 0.02 2.26
CA ASN A 429 -4.91 1.13 1.78
C ASN A 429 -4.18 2.47 1.95
N ALA A 430 -4.25 3.34 0.95
CA ALA A 430 -3.61 4.66 0.97
C ALA A 430 -2.10 4.61 1.33
N ALA A 431 -1.42 3.47 1.15
CA ALA A 431 -0.05 3.27 1.64
C ALA A 431 0.92 4.37 1.18
N PHE A 432 0.76 4.88 -0.05
CA PHE A 432 1.55 5.95 -0.65
C PHE A 432 0.69 7.16 -1.06
N TRP A 433 -0.49 7.32 -0.47
CA TRP A 433 -1.37 8.43 -0.78
C TRP A 433 -0.65 9.78 -0.61
N GLY A 434 -0.69 10.64 -1.64
CA GLY A 434 -0.11 11.99 -1.56
C GLY A 434 1.43 12.03 -1.56
N CYS A 435 2.13 10.98 -2.02
CA CYS A 435 3.56 11.02 -2.32
C CYS A 435 3.79 11.81 -3.62
N SER A 436 3.59 13.13 -3.57
CA SER A 436 3.47 13.99 -4.76
C SER A 436 4.73 14.07 -5.62
N SER A 437 5.92 13.84 -5.06
CA SER A 437 7.20 13.84 -5.80
C SER A 437 7.62 12.47 -6.32
N LEU A 438 6.84 11.40 -6.06
CA LEU A 438 7.20 10.05 -6.46
C LEU A 438 7.13 9.91 -7.99
N THR A 439 8.30 9.77 -8.63
CA THR A 439 8.42 9.65 -10.10
C THR A 439 8.64 8.21 -10.55
N LEU A 440 9.28 7.40 -9.70
CA LEU A 440 9.61 6.00 -9.98
C LEU A 440 9.14 5.09 -8.85
N LEU A 441 8.29 4.14 -9.20
CA LEU A 441 7.83 3.08 -8.30
C LEU A 441 7.96 1.72 -8.99
N THR A 442 8.73 0.82 -8.39
CA THR A 442 8.81 -0.57 -8.83
C THR A 442 8.04 -1.46 -7.85
N ILE A 443 7.04 -2.18 -8.36
CA ILE A 443 6.26 -3.17 -7.61
C ILE A 443 6.79 -4.56 -7.99
N SER A 444 7.20 -5.33 -7.00
CA SER A 444 7.77 -6.68 -7.24
C SER A 444 6.71 -7.70 -7.67
N ASP A 445 7.17 -8.77 -8.34
CA ASP A 445 6.32 -9.89 -8.78
C ASP A 445 5.81 -10.79 -7.63
N SER A 446 6.06 -10.42 -6.37
CA SER A 446 5.50 -11.09 -5.19
C SER A 446 4.22 -10.44 -4.66
N VAL A 447 3.92 -9.20 -5.07
CA VAL A 447 2.74 -8.47 -4.62
C VAL A 447 1.49 -9.08 -5.23
N THR A 448 0.57 -9.54 -4.39
CA THR A 448 -0.71 -10.16 -4.80
C THR A 448 -1.89 -9.21 -4.64
N SER A 449 -1.77 -8.20 -3.79
CA SER A 449 -2.86 -7.25 -3.51
C SER A 449 -2.39 -5.79 -3.39
N ILE A 450 -3.17 -4.88 -3.96
CA ILE A 450 -3.02 -3.42 -3.87
C ILE A 450 -4.27 -2.85 -3.22
N GLY A 451 -4.10 -2.11 -2.13
CA GLY A 451 -5.20 -1.54 -1.34
C GLY A 451 -5.92 -0.37 -2.00
N ASN A 452 -7.03 0.06 -1.37
CA ASN A 452 -7.82 1.21 -1.81
C ASN A 452 -6.96 2.48 -1.82
N SER A 453 -7.04 3.29 -2.88
CA SER A 453 -6.35 4.59 -2.98
C SER A 453 -4.84 4.52 -2.71
N ALA A 454 -4.20 3.35 -2.91
CA ALA A 454 -2.82 3.08 -2.48
C ALA A 454 -1.80 4.10 -3.01
N PHE A 455 -1.97 4.60 -4.23
CA PHE A 455 -1.09 5.57 -4.89
C PHE A 455 -1.81 6.87 -5.27
N SER A 456 -3.01 7.11 -4.75
CA SER A 456 -3.79 8.30 -5.09
C SER A 456 -3.01 9.59 -4.76
N CYS A 457 -3.12 10.61 -5.60
CA CYS A 457 -2.42 11.90 -5.44
C CYS A 457 -0.87 11.79 -5.49
N CYS A 458 -0.30 10.76 -6.15
CA CYS A 458 1.13 10.71 -6.50
C CYS A 458 1.37 11.45 -7.83
N GLU A 459 1.20 12.76 -7.84
CA GLU A 459 1.05 13.59 -9.05
C GLU A 459 2.22 13.54 -10.04
N SER A 460 3.43 13.21 -9.55
CA SER A 460 4.63 13.05 -10.39
C SER A 460 4.77 11.64 -11.00
N LEU A 461 3.94 10.66 -10.58
CA LEU A 461 4.00 9.31 -11.12
C LEU A 461 3.29 9.24 -12.47
N THR A 462 4.04 8.99 -13.54
CA THR A 462 3.51 8.97 -14.91
C THR A 462 3.39 7.59 -15.53
N THR A 463 4.11 6.61 -14.98
CA THR A 463 4.11 5.22 -15.45
C THR A 463 4.06 4.26 -14.29
N LEU A 464 3.34 3.15 -14.43
CA LEU A 464 3.33 2.07 -13.44
C LEU A 464 3.04 0.73 -14.11
N THR A 465 3.80 -0.30 -13.72
CA THR A 465 3.54 -1.68 -14.11
C THR A 465 2.77 -2.40 -13.01
N ILE A 466 1.66 -3.05 -13.38
CA ILE A 466 0.91 -3.99 -12.52
C ILE A 466 1.49 -5.39 -12.74
N PRO A 467 2.18 -5.99 -11.77
CA PRO A 467 2.81 -7.30 -11.91
C PRO A 467 1.83 -8.43 -12.20
N ALA A 468 2.32 -9.53 -12.78
CA ALA A 468 1.53 -10.72 -13.08
C ALA A 468 0.92 -11.39 -11.82
N SER A 469 1.57 -11.23 -10.68
CA SER A 469 1.15 -11.77 -9.37
C SER A 469 -0.08 -11.09 -8.77
N VAL A 470 -0.41 -9.85 -9.17
CA VAL A 470 -1.51 -9.09 -8.57
C VAL A 470 -2.85 -9.70 -8.96
N THR A 471 -3.58 -10.19 -7.97
CA THR A 471 -4.91 -10.80 -8.11
C THR A 471 -6.03 -9.87 -7.65
N THR A 472 -5.72 -8.92 -6.76
CA THR A 472 -6.71 -8.01 -6.18
C THR A 472 -6.24 -6.57 -6.20
N ILE A 473 -7.14 -5.68 -6.64
CA ILE A 473 -6.95 -4.22 -6.63
C ILE A 473 -8.18 -3.61 -5.97
N GLY A 474 -7.95 -2.77 -4.97
CA GLY A 474 -8.98 -2.05 -4.24
C GLY A 474 -9.64 -0.92 -5.04
N ALA A 475 -10.46 -0.13 -4.34
CA ALA A 475 -11.15 1.01 -4.93
C ALA A 475 -10.13 2.05 -5.42
N ASN A 476 -10.14 2.31 -6.70
CA ASN A 476 -9.27 3.21 -7.46
C ASN A 476 -7.95 3.60 -6.76
N PRO A 477 -6.90 2.77 -6.86
CA PRO A 477 -5.63 3.07 -6.22
C PRO A 477 -4.88 4.25 -6.86
N PHE A 478 -5.35 4.77 -7.99
CA PHE A 478 -4.67 5.73 -8.86
C PHE A 478 -5.42 7.06 -9.02
N SER A 479 -6.35 7.40 -8.12
CA SER A 479 -7.15 8.62 -8.29
C SER A 479 -6.28 9.88 -8.34
N LYS A 480 -6.66 10.85 -9.18
CA LYS A 480 -5.93 12.09 -9.48
C LYS A 480 -4.58 11.88 -10.19
N LEU A 481 -4.42 10.79 -10.92
CA LEU A 481 -3.20 10.53 -11.68
C LEU A 481 -3.47 10.55 -13.19
N ASN A 482 -2.49 11.07 -13.94
CA ASN A 482 -2.35 10.87 -15.37
C ASN A 482 -1.29 9.78 -15.58
N LEU A 483 -1.72 8.52 -15.62
CA LEU A 483 -0.83 7.38 -15.48
C LEU A 483 -0.89 6.47 -16.69
N GLN A 484 0.26 6.20 -17.31
CA GLN A 484 0.40 5.13 -18.29
C GLN A 484 0.54 3.80 -17.54
N LEU A 485 -0.47 2.94 -17.67
CA LEU A 485 -0.51 1.63 -17.03
C LEU A 485 0.00 0.54 -17.96
N ASP A 486 1.06 -0.18 -17.54
CA ASP A 486 1.48 -1.47 -18.10
C ASP A 486 0.90 -2.58 -17.22
N ASN A 487 0.01 -3.40 -17.79
CA ASN A 487 -0.63 -4.48 -17.03
C ASN A 487 -0.10 -5.85 -17.48
N ARG A 488 0.54 -6.57 -16.57
CA ARG A 488 0.98 -7.95 -16.77
C ARG A 488 0.08 -8.98 -16.09
N SER A 489 -0.83 -8.52 -15.20
CA SER A 489 -1.73 -9.42 -14.49
C SER A 489 -2.85 -9.95 -15.40
N PRO A 490 -3.13 -11.27 -15.38
CA PRO A 490 -4.25 -11.87 -16.12
C PRO A 490 -5.63 -11.52 -15.51
N HIS A 491 -5.67 -10.98 -14.29
CA HIS A 491 -6.92 -10.65 -13.57
C HIS A 491 -7.50 -9.30 -13.95
N PHE A 492 -6.76 -8.48 -14.72
CA PHE A 492 -7.16 -7.14 -15.11
C PHE A 492 -6.96 -6.90 -16.60
N HIS A 493 -7.65 -5.88 -17.11
CA HIS A 493 -7.53 -5.41 -18.48
C HIS A 493 -7.30 -3.89 -18.45
N VAL A 494 -6.33 -3.41 -19.22
CA VAL A 494 -6.08 -1.97 -19.39
C VAL A 494 -6.33 -1.61 -20.85
N LYS A 495 -7.09 -0.53 -21.06
CA LYS A 495 -7.31 0.08 -22.36
C LYS A 495 -7.41 1.59 -22.20
N ASP A 496 -6.65 2.32 -23.00
CA ASP A 496 -6.67 3.82 -23.02
C ASP A 496 -6.42 4.42 -21.60
N ASN A 497 -5.51 3.80 -20.82
CA ASN A 497 -5.23 4.14 -19.41
C ASN A 497 -6.44 4.00 -18.46
N VAL A 498 -7.37 3.15 -18.81
CA VAL A 498 -8.49 2.77 -17.94
C VAL A 498 -8.34 1.31 -17.54
N LEU A 499 -8.44 1.06 -16.23
CA LEU A 499 -8.32 -0.26 -15.63
C LEU A 499 -9.69 -0.89 -15.44
N PHE A 500 -9.83 -2.14 -15.88
CA PHE A 500 -11.03 -2.96 -15.77
C PHE A 500 -10.71 -4.31 -15.14
N THR A 501 -11.74 -5.01 -14.66
CA THR A 501 -11.65 -6.45 -14.41
C THR A 501 -11.35 -7.21 -15.73
N ALA A 502 -10.78 -8.42 -15.63
CA ALA A 502 -10.40 -9.23 -16.80
C ALA A 502 -11.55 -9.46 -17.79
N ASP A 503 -12.78 -9.63 -17.28
CA ASP A 503 -14.01 -9.80 -18.07
C ASP A 503 -14.55 -8.47 -18.67
N LYS A 504 -13.89 -7.35 -18.39
CA LYS A 504 -14.23 -5.96 -18.81
C LYS A 504 -15.60 -5.48 -18.34
N LYS A 505 -16.20 -6.15 -17.33
CA LYS A 505 -17.53 -5.80 -16.84
C LYS A 505 -17.50 -4.71 -15.78
N LYS A 506 -16.43 -4.60 -14.99
CA LYS A 506 -16.28 -3.56 -13.99
C LYS A 506 -15.14 -2.60 -14.35
N LEU A 507 -15.44 -1.30 -14.41
CA LEU A 507 -14.43 -0.24 -14.52
C LEU A 507 -13.91 0.07 -13.12
N ILE A 508 -12.58 -0.12 -12.89
CA ILE A 508 -11.95 0.01 -11.57
C ILE A 508 -11.33 1.41 -11.39
N ALA A 509 -10.60 1.91 -12.40
CA ALA A 509 -9.92 3.21 -12.31
C ALA A 509 -9.76 3.86 -13.68
N TYR A 510 -10.06 5.16 -13.74
CA TYR A 510 -9.78 6.02 -14.89
C TYR A 510 -8.52 6.85 -14.59
N CYS A 511 -7.45 6.64 -15.36
CA CYS A 511 -6.13 7.25 -15.14
C CYS A 511 -5.71 8.13 -16.33
N SER A 512 -6.64 8.93 -16.87
CA SER A 512 -6.41 9.78 -18.04
C SER A 512 -6.83 11.22 -17.76
N THR A 513 -6.21 12.17 -18.44
CA THR A 513 -6.55 13.61 -18.40
C THR A 513 -7.42 14.06 -19.59
N GLN A 514 -7.98 13.12 -20.35
CA GLN A 514 -8.89 13.47 -21.44
C GLN A 514 -10.11 14.20 -20.90
N THR A 515 -10.55 15.22 -21.65
CA THR A 515 -11.71 16.04 -21.26
C THR A 515 -13.05 15.36 -21.52
N SER A 516 -13.07 14.33 -22.37
CA SER A 516 -14.27 13.55 -22.68
C SER A 516 -13.95 12.04 -22.69
N TYR A 517 -14.88 11.23 -22.20
CA TYR A 517 -14.74 9.77 -22.24
C TYR A 517 -16.10 9.09 -22.46
N SER A 518 -16.09 8.01 -23.26
CA SER A 518 -17.25 7.16 -23.43
C SER A 518 -16.94 5.77 -22.88
N ILE A 519 -17.69 5.36 -21.86
CA ILE A 519 -17.57 4.02 -21.26
C ILE A 519 -18.06 2.98 -22.26
N SER A 520 -17.32 1.88 -22.42
CA SER A 520 -17.67 0.78 -23.33
C SER A 520 -18.97 0.09 -22.94
N ASP A 521 -19.76 -0.36 -23.92
CA ASP A 521 -20.99 -1.14 -23.74
C ASP A 521 -20.75 -2.52 -23.06
N SER A 522 -19.50 -2.96 -22.93
CA SER A 522 -19.15 -4.16 -22.14
C SER A 522 -19.24 -3.96 -20.63
N VAL A 523 -19.17 -2.70 -20.16
CA VAL A 523 -19.15 -2.37 -18.73
C VAL A 523 -20.55 -2.43 -18.15
N THR A 524 -20.71 -3.21 -17.09
CA THR A 524 -21.98 -3.36 -16.36
C THR A 524 -21.98 -2.66 -15.02
N SER A 525 -20.79 -2.32 -14.47
CA SER A 525 -20.67 -1.60 -13.20
C SER A 525 -19.47 -0.61 -13.20
N ILE A 526 -19.67 0.55 -12.60
CA ILE A 526 -18.62 1.53 -12.33
C ILE A 526 -18.19 1.32 -10.88
N GLY A 527 -16.91 1.03 -10.67
CA GLY A 527 -16.34 0.73 -9.36
C GLY A 527 -16.29 1.92 -8.41
N ASP A 528 -16.04 1.64 -7.14
CA ASP A 528 -15.87 2.68 -6.12
C ASP A 528 -14.69 3.59 -6.49
N LYS A 529 -14.91 4.91 -6.39
CA LYS A 529 -13.93 5.96 -6.71
C LYS A 529 -13.37 5.92 -8.13
N ALA A 530 -13.97 5.18 -9.06
CA ALA A 530 -13.40 4.88 -10.38
C ALA A 530 -12.97 6.11 -11.17
N PHE A 531 -13.67 7.24 -11.07
CA PHE A 531 -13.32 8.54 -11.65
C PHE A 531 -13.05 9.61 -10.58
N CYS A 532 -12.78 9.23 -9.33
CA CYS A 532 -12.60 10.20 -8.24
C CYS A 532 -11.42 11.14 -8.54
N GLY A 533 -11.69 12.47 -8.51
CA GLY A 533 -10.70 13.49 -8.76
C GLY A 533 -10.29 13.64 -10.23
N CYS A 534 -11.14 13.23 -11.16
CA CYS A 534 -10.93 13.46 -12.60
C CYS A 534 -11.32 14.91 -12.98
N ASP A 535 -10.52 15.88 -12.48
CA ASP A 535 -10.81 17.31 -12.56
C ASP A 535 -10.85 17.85 -14.00
N SER A 536 -10.21 17.14 -14.96
CA SER A 536 -10.20 17.52 -16.38
C SER A 536 -11.44 17.06 -17.16
N LEU A 537 -12.23 16.13 -16.61
CA LEU A 537 -13.33 15.48 -17.32
C LEU A 537 -14.55 16.41 -17.36
N THR A 538 -14.86 16.92 -18.57
CA THR A 538 -16.01 17.83 -18.79
C THR A 538 -17.25 17.09 -19.29
N SER A 539 -17.07 15.95 -19.94
CA SER A 539 -18.15 15.14 -20.54
C SER A 539 -17.92 13.65 -20.39
N LEU A 540 -18.95 12.94 -19.97
CA LEU A 540 -18.92 11.47 -19.80
C LEU A 540 -20.19 10.84 -20.38
N THR A 541 -20.02 9.77 -21.18
CA THR A 541 -21.13 8.95 -21.64
C THR A 541 -21.14 7.63 -20.87
N ILE A 542 -22.23 7.34 -20.16
CA ILE A 542 -22.48 6.06 -19.47
C ILE A 542 -23.44 5.24 -20.34
N PRO A 543 -23.05 4.03 -20.77
CA PRO A 543 -23.92 3.20 -21.64
C PRO A 543 -25.04 2.51 -20.85
N ASN A 544 -26.07 2.08 -21.58
CA ASN A 544 -27.22 1.36 -21.02
C ASN A 544 -26.89 -0.04 -20.44
N SER A 545 -25.65 -0.50 -20.59
CA SER A 545 -25.17 -1.73 -19.96
C SER A 545 -24.87 -1.56 -18.48
N VAL A 546 -24.60 -0.32 -18.01
CA VAL A 546 -24.25 -0.03 -16.62
C VAL A 546 -25.50 -0.09 -15.74
N THR A 547 -25.48 -0.94 -14.73
CA THR A 547 -26.58 -1.17 -13.78
C THR A 547 -26.30 -0.59 -12.40
N SER A 548 -25.02 -0.32 -12.04
CA SER A 548 -24.64 0.21 -10.74
C SER A 548 -23.49 1.21 -10.82
N ILE A 549 -23.58 2.23 -9.95
CA ILE A 549 -22.55 3.26 -9.75
C ILE A 549 -22.04 3.14 -8.33
N GLY A 550 -20.74 2.88 -8.15
CA GLY A 550 -20.09 2.64 -6.86
C GLY A 550 -19.95 3.86 -5.97
N HIS A 551 -19.45 3.64 -4.75
CA HIS A 551 -19.21 4.70 -3.77
C HIS A 551 -18.15 5.68 -4.28
N GLY A 552 -18.42 7.00 -4.21
CA GLY A 552 -17.51 8.06 -4.65
C GLY A 552 -17.09 7.94 -6.10
N ALA A 553 -17.82 7.23 -6.96
CA ALA A 553 -17.40 6.87 -8.31
C ALA A 553 -16.92 8.07 -9.14
N PHE A 554 -17.57 9.22 -9.00
CA PHE A 554 -17.25 10.50 -9.66
C PHE A 554 -16.94 11.62 -8.66
N CYS A 555 -16.59 11.29 -7.42
CA CYS A 555 -16.30 12.28 -6.39
C CYS A 555 -15.20 13.26 -6.84
N GLY A 556 -15.45 14.58 -6.77
CA GLY A 556 -14.49 15.61 -7.16
C GLY A 556 -14.21 15.66 -8.66
N CYS A 557 -15.17 15.29 -9.52
CA CYS A 557 -15.12 15.60 -10.96
C CYS A 557 -15.54 17.05 -11.17
N ASP A 558 -14.69 18.01 -10.77
CA ASP A 558 -15.05 19.42 -10.65
C ASP A 558 -15.41 20.09 -11.97
N SER A 559 -14.91 19.60 -13.11
CA SER A 559 -15.20 20.14 -14.44
C SER A 559 -16.39 19.49 -15.15
N LEU A 560 -17.01 18.45 -14.56
CA LEU A 560 -18.14 17.74 -15.17
C LEU A 560 -19.39 18.64 -15.16
N THR A 561 -19.84 19.09 -16.33
CA THR A 561 -20.92 20.05 -16.44
C THR A 561 -22.31 19.43 -16.58
N SER A 562 -22.38 18.26 -17.22
CA SER A 562 -23.62 17.52 -17.40
C SER A 562 -23.40 16.03 -17.39
N LEU A 563 -24.37 15.28 -16.89
CA LEU A 563 -24.33 13.82 -16.86
C LEU A 563 -25.74 13.26 -17.05
N THR A 564 -25.84 12.24 -17.91
CA THR A 564 -27.05 11.44 -18.03
C THR A 564 -26.80 10.06 -17.41
N ILE A 565 -27.56 9.73 -16.37
CA ILE A 565 -27.58 8.40 -15.78
C ILE A 565 -28.52 7.53 -16.59
N PRO A 566 -28.10 6.39 -17.15
CA PRO A 566 -28.95 5.57 -17.99
C PRO A 566 -30.05 4.84 -17.20
N ASN A 567 -31.14 4.48 -17.88
CA ASN A 567 -32.30 3.80 -17.30
C ASN A 567 -32.00 2.37 -16.79
N SER A 568 -30.81 1.87 -17.00
CA SER A 568 -30.34 0.58 -16.46
C SER A 568 -29.83 0.68 -15.03
N VAL A 569 -29.48 1.90 -14.56
CA VAL A 569 -28.93 2.11 -13.20
C VAL A 569 -30.06 2.03 -12.17
N THR A 570 -29.90 1.13 -11.20
CA THR A 570 -30.89 0.90 -10.13
C THR A 570 -30.49 1.51 -8.79
N SER A 571 -29.20 1.79 -8.57
CA SER A 571 -28.67 2.37 -7.33
C SER A 571 -27.52 3.33 -7.58
N ILE A 572 -27.44 4.37 -6.76
CA ILE A 572 -26.37 5.36 -6.75
C ILE A 572 -25.65 5.25 -5.40
N GLY A 573 -24.35 4.94 -5.43
CA GLY A 573 -23.54 4.76 -4.23
C GLY A 573 -23.34 6.02 -3.40
N SER A 574 -22.92 5.85 -2.14
CA SER A 574 -22.60 6.99 -1.26
C SER A 574 -21.49 7.87 -1.87
N GLY A 575 -21.69 9.19 -1.82
CA GLY A 575 -20.76 10.18 -2.35
C GLY A 575 -20.50 10.07 -3.86
N ALA A 576 -21.31 9.33 -4.61
CA ALA A 576 -21.03 8.98 -6.01
C ALA A 576 -20.70 10.19 -6.89
N PHE A 577 -21.36 11.32 -6.69
CA PHE A 577 -21.15 12.60 -7.39
C PHE A 577 -20.80 13.76 -6.45
N SER A 578 -20.36 13.44 -5.23
CA SER A 578 -19.98 14.47 -4.25
C SER A 578 -18.88 15.36 -4.81
N TRP A 579 -18.98 16.67 -4.59
CA TRP A 579 -18.00 17.67 -5.10
C TRP A 579 -17.94 17.79 -6.64
N CYS A 580 -18.96 17.38 -7.39
CA CYS A 580 -19.07 17.71 -8.82
C CYS A 580 -19.55 19.17 -8.93
N SER A 581 -18.67 20.12 -8.61
CA SER A 581 -19.02 21.53 -8.37
C SER A 581 -19.57 22.26 -9.60
N SER A 582 -19.20 21.83 -10.82
CA SER A 582 -19.69 22.42 -12.08
C SER A 582 -20.92 21.75 -12.68
N LEU A 583 -21.44 20.68 -12.03
CA LEU A 583 -22.61 19.96 -12.56
C LEU A 583 -23.86 20.83 -12.49
N THR A 584 -24.35 21.26 -13.65
CA THR A 584 -25.48 22.20 -13.78
C THR A 584 -26.83 21.50 -13.90
N SER A 585 -26.83 20.30 -14.48
CA SER A 585 -28.05 19.50 -14.70
C SER A 585 -27.80 18.03 -14.45
N LEU A 586 -28.78 17.40 -13.83
CA LEU A 586 -28.78 15.98 -13.53
C LEU A 586 -30.18 15.40 -13.73
N THR A 587 -30.28 14.29 -14.43
CA THR A 587 -31.50 13.49 -14.52
C THR A 587 -31.31 12.17 -13.81
N ILE A 588 -32.06 11.93 -12.76
CA ILE A 588 -32.11 10.65 -12.07
C ILE A 588 -33.21 9.80 -12.75
N PRO A 589 -32.87 8.63 -13.32
CA PRO A 589 -33.85 7.83 -14.06
C PRO A 589 -34.83 7.10 -13.15
N ASN A 590 -36.00 6.73 -13.71
CA ASN A 590 -37.07 6.01 -13.01
C ASN A 590 -36.69 4.57 -12.56
N SER A 591 -35.51 4.09 -12.93
CA SER A 591 -34.94 2.83 -12.46
C SER A 591 -34.28 2.91 -11.09
N VAL A 592 -33.89 4.12 -10.66
CA VAL A 592 -33.20 4.33 -9.37
C VAL A 592 -34.20 4.24 -8.22
N THR A 593 -33.93 3.35 -7.28
CA THR A 593 -34.78 3.12 -6.10
C THR A 593 -34.21 3.72 -4.81
N SER A 594 -32.90 3.99 -4.75
CA SER A 594 -32.22 4.56 -3.59
C SER A 594 -31.08 5.49 -4.00
N ILE A 595 -30.89 6.54 -3.19
CA ILE A 595 -29.81 7.52 -3.33
C ILE A 595 -28.96 7.43 -2.05
N GLY A 596 -27.66 7.16 -2.21
CA GLY A 596 -26.72 6.97 -1.12
C GLY A 596 -26.41 8.25 -0.33
N GLU A 597 -25.77 8.09 0.83
CA GLU A 597 -25.32 9.22 1.67
C GLU A 597 -24.34 10.10 0.88
N TRP A 598 -24.45 11.43 0.99
CA TRP A 598 -23.64 12.44 0.28
C TRP A 598 -23.59 12.27 -1.24
N ALA A 599 -24.52 11.52 -1.85
CA ALA A 599 -24.41 11.12 -3.25
C ALA A 599 -24.21 12.30 -4.21
N PHE A 600 -24.82 13.45 -3.96
CA PHE A 600 -24.69 14.69 -4.71
C PHE A 600 -24.27 15.89 -3.83
N SER A 601 -23.72 15.63 -2.63
CA SER A 601 -23.27 16.69 -1.74
C SER A 601 -22.28 17.60 -2.45
N ARG A 602 -22.42 18.93 -2.28
CA ARG A 602 -21.58 19.97 -2.87
C ARG A 602 -21.57 20.01 -4.40
N CYS A 603 -22.66 19.60 -5.05
CA CYS A 603 -22.91 19.94 -6.45
C CYS A 603 -23.37 21.41 -6.53
N LEU A 604 -22.41 22.32 -6.37
CA LEU A 604 -22.67 23.75 -6.14
C LEU A 604 -23.43 24.46 -7.28
N SER A 605 -23.27 23.98 -8.52
CA SER A 605 -23.87 24.56 -9.73
C SER A 605 -25.22 23.93 -10.14
N LEU A 606 -25.68 22.91 -9.43
CA LEU A 606 -26.92 22.21 -9.76
C LEU A 606 -28.12 23.13 -9.52
N THR A 607 -28.85 23.51 -10.60
CA THR A 607 -29.92 24.51 -10.53
C THR A 607 -31.31 23.94 -10.30
N SER A 608 -31.55 22.70 -10.73
CA SER A 608 -32.82 22.02 -10.59
C SER A 608 -32.60 20.52 -10.26
N LEU A 609 -33.50 19.98 -9.45
CA LEU A 609 -33.48 18.58 -9.06
C LEU A 609 -34.92 18.01 -9.14
N THR A 610 -35.04 16.92 -9.91
CA THR A 610 -36.26 16.11 -9.91
C THR A 610 -35.90 14.71 -9.42
N ILE A 611 -36.52 14.31 -8.31
CA ILE A 611 -36.38 12.98 -7.74
C ILE A 611 -37.55 12.13 -8.26
N PRO A 612 -37.29 11.00 -8.94
CA PRO A 612 -38.37 10.19 -9.52
C PRO A 612 -39.15 9.41 -8.46
N ASN A 613 -40.41 9.06 -8.77
CA ASN A 613 -41.30 8.30 -7.90
C ASN A 613 -40.82 6.88 -7.56
N SER A 614 -39.82 6.37 -8.27
CA SER A 614 -39.15 5.09 -7.97
C SER A 614 -38.24 5.16 -6.72
N VAL A 615 -37.77 6.34 -6.37
CA VAL A 615 -36.92 6.54 -5.18
C VAL A 615 -37.80 6.47 -3.93
N THR A 616 -37.52 5.50 -3.07
CA THR A 616 -38.23 5.29 -1.81
C THR A 616 -37.48 5.80 -0.58
N SER A 617 -36.19 6.12 -0.72
CA SER A 617 -35.37 6.66 0.35
C SER A 617 -34.31 7.61 -0.18
N ILE A 618 -34.09 8.69 0.55
CA ILE A 618 -33.00 9.65 0.36
C ILE A 618 -32.14 9.56 1.61
N SER A 619 -30.88 9.16 1.48
CA SER A 619 -29.99 9.02 2.62
C SER A 619 -29.52 10.36 3.19
N ASN A 620 -28.80 10.31 4.33
CA ASN A 620 -28.27 11.51 4.99
C ASN A 620 -27.38 12.33 4.04
N SER A 621 -27.52 13.66 4.11
CA SER A 621 -26.70 14.62 3.35
C SER A 621 -26.67 14.38 1.82
N ALA A 622 -27.63 13.66 1.27
CA ALA A 622 -27.59 13.26 -0.15
C ALA A 622 -27.44 14.45 -1.11
N PHE A 623 -28.02 15.62 -0.80
CA PHE A 623 -27.95 16.87 -1.57
C PHE A 623 -27.46 18.05 -0.72
N GLU A 624 -26.67 17.78 0.32
CA GLU A 624 -26.09 18.80 1.18
C GLU A 624 -25.23 19.79 0.37
N ASP A 625 -25.33 21.08 0.68
CA ASP A 625 -24.63 22.18 0.01
C ASP A 625 -24.84 22.28 -1.53
N CYS A 626 -25.96 21.78 -2.06
CA CYS A 626 -26.36 22.05 -3.43
C CYS A 626 -26.91 23.49 -3.53
N SER A 627 -26.05 24.47 -3.36
CA SER A 627 -26.38 25.87 -3.09
C SER A 627 -27.15 26.60 -4.21
N SER A 628 -27.10 26.12 -5.46
CA SER A 628 -27.75 26.72 -6.62
C SER A 628 -29.16 26.15 -6.90
N ILE A 629 -29.60 25.09 -6.21
CA ILE A 629 -30.95 24.54 -6.42
C ILE A 629 -31.99 25.59 -6.05
N THR A 630 -32.82 25.98 -7.04
CA THR A 630 -33.90 26.98 -6.87
C THR A 630 -35.27 26.31 -6.63
N SER A 631 -35.44 25.09 -7.16
CA SER A 631 -36.69 24.31 -7.02
C SER A 631 -36.40 22.85 -6.74
N LEU A 632 -37.17 22.24 -5.85
CA LEU A 632 -37.08 20.85 -5.44
C LEU A 632 -38.44 20.21 -5.45
N THR A 633 -38.58 19.05 -6.10
CA THR A 633 -39.78 18.23 -6.00
C THR A 633 -39.43 16.93 -5.29
N ILE A 634 -40.05 16.71 -4.12
CA ILE A 634 -39.96 15.45 -3.34
C ILE A 634 -41.14 14.57 -3.73
N PRO A 635 -40.92 13.33 -4.19
CA PRO A 635 -42.02 12.45 -4.64
C PRO A 635 -42.80 11.85 -3.48
N GLU A 636 -44.07 11.47 -3.72
CA GLU A 636 -44.96 10.80 -2.77
C GLU A 636 -44.49 9.42 -2.32
N SER A 637 -43.44 8.86 -2.96
CA SER A 637 -42.78 7.61 -2.54
C SER A 637 -41.93 7.78 -1.28
N ILE A 638 -41.57 9.02 -0.93
CA ILE A 638 -40.72 9.33 0.22
C ILE A 638 -41.59 9.45 1.48
N THR A 639 -41.26 8.63 2.49
CA THR A 639 -42.00 8.63 3.79
C THR A 639 -41.25 9.33 4.93
N SER A 640 -39.95 9.61 4.76
CA SER A 640 -39.15 10.37 5.71
C SER A 640 -38.05 11.14 4.99
N ILE A 641 -37.75 12.35 5.51
CA ILE A 641 -36.59 13.14 5.02
C ILE A 641 -35.46 12.96 6.02
N SER A 642 -34.33 12.39 5.54
CA SER A 642 -33.20 12.06 6.38
C SER A 642 -32.40 13.30 6.84
N ASN A 643 -31.50 13.09 7.80
CA ASN A 643 -30.69 14.16 8.37
C ASN A 643 -29.85 14.86 7.28
N SER A 644 -29.85 16.19 7.31
CA SER A 644 -29.08 17.05 6.37
C SER A 644 -29.38 16.83 4.89
N ALA A 645 -30.42 16.08 4.52
CA ALA A 645 -30.64 15.65 3.13
C ALA A 645 -30.58 16.80 2.12
N PHE A 646 -31.03 18.00 2.47
CA PHE A 646 -31.04 19.23 1.66
C PHE A 646 -30.43 20.44 2.42
N SER A 647 -29.63 20.19 3.44
CA SER A 647 -28.95 21.24 4.19
C SER A 647 -28.08 22.08 3.27
N GLY A 648 -28.07 23.41 3.44
CA GLY A 648 -27.25 24.32 2.62
C GLY A 648 -27.75 24.55 1.19
N CYS A 649 -28.95 24.09 0.81
CA CYS A 649 -29.60 24.46 -0.45
C CYS A 649 -30.05 25.94 -0.39
N SER A 650 -29.09 26.86 -0.36
CA SER A 650 -29.30 28.27 0.01
C SER A 650 -30.13 29.07 -0.98
N SER A 651 -30.24 28.66 -2.25
CA SER A 651 -31.03 29.29 -3.29
C SER A 651 -32.48 28.77 -3.40
N LEU A 652 -32.83 27.73 -2.58
CA LEU A 652 -34.14 27.13 -2.64
C LEU A 652 -35.21 28.14 -2.17
N THR A 653 -36.12 28.51 -3.07
CA THR A 653 -37.13 29.56 -2.80
C THR A 653 -38.46 29.01 -2.30
N SER A 654 -38.81 27.81 -2.73
CA SER A 654 -40.04 27.14 -2.35
C SER A 654 -39.83 25.65 -2.13
N LEU A 655 -40.56 25.08 -1.19
CA LEU A 655 -40.51 23.67 -0.83
C LEU A 655 -41.92 23.12 -0.61
N THR A 656 -42.27 22.06 -1.27
CA THR A 656 -43.47 21.27 -0.98
C THR A 656 -43.08 19.92 -0.40
N ILE A 657 -43.46 19.66 0.83
CA ILE A 657 -43.27 18.36 1.48
C ILE A 657 -44.52 17.53 1.20
N PRO A 658 -44.39 16.32 0.59
CA PRO A 658 -45.55 15.50 0.25
C PRO A 658 -46.26 14.90 1.46
N ASN A 659 -47.55 14.55 1.28
CA ASN A 659 -48.40 13.98 2.35
C ASN A 659 -47.98 12.57 2.82
N SER A 660 -47.02 11.95 2.12
CA SER A 660 -46.41 10.67 2.51
C SER A 660 -45.36 10.82 3.64
N VAL A 661 -44.81 12.03 3.82
CA VAL A 661 -43.73 12.27 4.79
C VAL A 661 -44.25 12.33 6.20
N THR A 662 -43.76 11.47 7.09
CA THR A 662 -44.14 11.38 8.51
C THR A 662 -43.13 12.00 9.45
N SER A 663 -41.84 12.14 9.02
CA SER A 663 -40.76 12.71 9.83
C SER A 663 -39.77 13.52 9.00
N ILE A 664 -39.26 14.60 9.61
CA ILE A 664 -38.21 15.46 9.05
C ILE A 664 -37.00 15.35 9.97
N GLY A 665 -35.86 14.93 9.44
CA GLY A 665 -34.61 14.69 10.18
C GLY A 665 -33.91 15.98 10.63
N ASP A 666 -32.82 15.79 11.38
CA ASP A 666 -32.01 16.90 11.87
C ASP A 666 -31.34 17.61 10.69
N TRP A 667 -31.32 18.95 10.72
CA TRP A 667 -30.72 19.80 9.67
C TRP A 667 -31.27 19.56 8.26
N ALA A 668 -32.35 18.84 8.08
CA ALA A 668 -32.85 18.38 6.77
C ALA A 668 -32.92 19.50 5.72
N PHE A 669 -33.29 20.72 6.09
CA PHE A 669 -33.33 21.95 5.28
C PHE A 669 -32.59 23.12 5.98
N GLY A 670 -31.67 22.80 6.92
CA GLY A 670 -30.87 23.82 7.60
C GLY A 670 -30.09 24.65 6.59
N GLY A 671 -30.06 26.00 6.77
CA GLY A 671 -29.31 26.88 5.84
C GLY A 671 -29.99 27.16 4.48
N CYS A 672 -31.24 26.76 4.26
CA CYS A 672 -32.04 27.16 3.08
C CYS A 672 -32.43 28.63 3.16
N HIS A 673 -31.45 29.52 3.00
CA HIS A 673 -31.58 30.95 3.30
C HIS A 673 -32.66 31.68 2.48
N SER A 674 -32.92 31.24 1.24
CA SER A 674 -33.85 31.85 0.30
C SER A 674 -35.29 31.31 0.41
N LEU A 675 -35.52 30.32 1.27
CA LEU A 675 -36.83 29.71 1.43
C LEU A 675 -37.82 30.71 2.02
N THR A 676 -38.84 31.13 1.23
CA THR A 676 -39.81 32.16 1.62
C THR A 676 -41.08 31.57 2.17
N SER A 677 -41.46 30.38 1.75
CA SER A 677 -42.67 29.67 2.16
C SER A 677 -42.42 28.19 2.44
N LEU A 678 -43.05 27.67 3.49
CA LEU A 678 -43.00 26.28 3.89
C LEU A 678 -44.40 25.82 4.31
N THR A 679 -44.82 24.69 3.74
CA THR A 679 -46.03 23.99 4.22
C THR A 679 -45.60 22.64 4.77
N ILE A 680 -45.88 22.44 6.07
CA ILE A 680 -45.68 21.14 6.73
C ILE A 680 -47.02 20.38 6.66
N PRO A 681 -47.05 19.19 6.01
CA PRO A 681 -48.32 18.46 5.86
C PRO A 681 -48.75 17.79 7.14
N ASN A 682 -50.07 17.49 7.24
CA ASN A 682 -50.67 16.84 8.41
C ASN A 682 -50.24 15.38 8.63
N SER A 683 -49.37 14.84 7.79
CA SER A 683 -48.74 13.54 7.99
C SER A 683 -47.50 13.60 8.87
N VAL A 684 -46.87 14.79 9.01
CA VAL A 684 -45.60 14.94 9.76
C VAL A 684 -45.94 14.92 11.27
N THR A 685 -45.27 14.02 11.97
CA THR A 685 -45.41 13.84 13.44
C THR A 685 -44.22 14.37 14.22
N SER A 686 -43.05 14.48 13.58
CA SER A 686 -41.81 14.95 14.23
C SER A 686 -40.96 15.82 13.30
N ILE A 687 -40.35 16.85 13.88
CA ILE A 687 -39.39 17.76 13.23
C ILE A 687 -38.10 17.68 14.04
N GLY A 688 -36.97 17.35 13.37
CA GLY A 688 -35.69 17.17 14.01
C GLY A 688 -35.00 18.46 14.44
N ASN A 689 -33.83 18.31 15.08
CA ASN A 689 -33.03 19.43 15.55
C ASN A 689 -32.51 20.25 14.35
N SER A 690 -32.62 21.59 14.45
CA SER A 690 -32.18 22.53 13.40
C SER A 690 -32.76 22.24 12.00
N ALA A 691 -33.84 21.48 11.89
CA ALA A 691 -34.40 21.01 10.61
C ALA A 691 -34.61 22.14 9.57
N PHE A 692 -34.97 23.33 10.01
CA PHE A 692 -35.13 24.57 9.23
C PHE A 692 -34.28 25.72 9.80
N GLY A 693 -33.26 25.39 10.60
CA GLY A 693 -32.37 26.40 11.19
C GLY A 693 -31.72 27.25 10.10
N GLY A 694 -31.73 28.57 10.25
CA GLY A 694 -31.17 29.50 9.27
C GLY A 694 -32.02 29.75 8.01
N CYS A 695 -33.26 29.28 7.91
CA CYS A 695 -34.18 29.65 6.83
C CYS A 695 -34.57 31.14 6.97
N SER A 696 -33.64 32.04 6.74
CA SER A 696 -33.72 33.46 7.11
C SER A 696 -34.76 34.25 6.35
N SER A 697 -35.24 33.78 5.19
CA SER A 697 -36.29 34.44 4.38
C SER A 697 -37.69 33.91 4.66
N LEU A 698 -37.85 32.91 5.50
CA LEU A 698 -39.15 32.33 5.83
C LEU A 698 -40.04 33.36 6.55
N THR A 699 -41.20 33.66 5.95
CA THR A 699 -42.07 34.74 6.45
C THR A 699 -43.21 34.30 7.38
N SER A 700 -43.70 33.07 7.16
CA SER A 700 -44.81 32.52 7.97
C SER A 700 -44.57 31.02 8.18
N LEU A 701 -45.01 30.50 9.33
CA LEU A 701 -44.93 29.07 9.67
C LEU A 701 -46.18 28.66 10.42
N THR A 702 -46.83 27.60 9.96
CA THR A 702 -47.87 26.89 10.68
C THR A 702 -47.39 25.47 10.95
N ILE A 703 -47.34 25.11 12.24
CA ILE A 703 -47.00 23.75 12.68
C ILE A 703 -48.34 23.02 12.87
N PRO A 704 -48.62 21.95 12.08
CA PRO A 704 -49.92 21.28 12.12
C PRO A 704 -50.11 20.45 13.40
N ASP A 705 -51.39 20.13 13.73
CA ASP A 705 -51.72 19.37 14.92
C ASP A 705 -51.22 17.92 14.95
N SER A 706 -50.75 17.40 13.85
CA SER A 706 -50.06 16.11 13.77
C SER A 706 -48.66 16.12 14.41
N VAL A 707 -48.01 17.28 14.49
CA VAL A 707 -46.68 17.42 15.05
C VAL A 707 -46.73 17.40 16.57
N THR A 708 -46.14 16.38 17.16
CA THR A 708 -46.06 16.18 18.61
C THR A 708 -44.68 16.52 19.20
N SER A 709 -43.62 16.53 18.35
CA SER A 709 -42.24 16.85 18.77
C SER A 709 -41.56 17.78 17.79
N ILE A 710 -40.87 18.79 18.33
CA ILE A 710 -40.02 19.74 17.62
C ILE A 710 -38.68 19.73 18.31
N GLY A 711 -37.63 19.46 17.53
CA GLY A 711 -36.26 19.41 18.04
C GLY A 711 -35.69 20.78 18.41
N ASP A 712 -34.57 20.76 19.10
CA ASP A 712 -33.84 21.95 19.49
C ASP A 712 -33.37 22.74 18.25
N SER A 713 -33.42 24.06 18.33
CA SER A 713 -33.03 24.97 17.25
C SER A 713 -33.78 24.77 15.93
N ALA A 714 -34.87 24.02 15.87
CA ALA A 714 -35.54 23.60 14.62
C ALA A 714 -35.83 24.78 13.67
N PHE A 715 -36.11 25.97 14.17
CA PHE A 715 -36.33 27.20 13.42
C PHE A 715 -35.38 28.33 13.86
N TYR A 716 -34.19 27.97 14.36
CA TYR A 716 -33.16 28.93 14.77
C TYR A 716 -32.83 29.92 13.67
N LYS A 717 -32.75 31.20 13.95
CA LYS A 717 -32.46 32.30 13.01
C LYS A 717 -33.37 32.38 11.78
N CYS A 718 -34.62 31.96 11.85
CA CYS A 718 -35.65 32.32 10.86
C CYS A 718 -35.98 33.80 10.97
N LYS A 719 -35.09 34.68 10.52
CA LYS A 719 -35.10 36.13 10.82
C LYS A 719 -36.31 36.87 10.30
N SER A 720 -36.87 36.47 9.15
CA SER A 720 -38.00 37.10 8.48
C SER A 720 -39.36 36.59 8.97
N LEU A 721 -39.39 35.63 9.91
CA LEU A 721 -40.63 35.03 10.38
C LEU A 721 -41.44 36.05 11.17
N THR A 722 -42.58 36.44 10.62
CA THR A 722 -43.48 37.44 11.22
C THR A 722 -44.67 36.82 11.94
N ALA A 723 -45.11 35.64 11.49
CA ALA A 723 -46.23 34.89 12.01
C ALA A 723 -45.86 33.44 12.33
N LEU A 724 -46.11 32.96 13.52
CA LEU A 724 -45.92 31.60 13.99
C LEU A 724 -47.20 31.08 14.66
N THR A 725 -47.65 29.90 14.19
CA THR A 725 -48.70 29.14 14.87
C THR A 725 -48.08 27.82 15.33
N ILE A 726 -48.14 27.58 16.67
CA ILE A 726 -47.67 26.34 17.28
C ILE A 726 -48.88 25.45 17.51
N SER A 727 -48.76 24.18 17.12
CA SER A 727 -49.80 23.17 17.26
C SER A 727 -50.23 22.93 18.70
N ALA A 728 -51.51 22.60 18.88
CA ALA A 728 -52.06 22.20 20.18
C ALA A 728 -51.61 20.79 20.64
N SER A 729 -50.85 20.07 19.86
CA SER A 729 -50.28 18.75 20.20
C SER A 729 -48.83 18.81 20.70
N VAL A 730 -48.16 19.96 20.58
CA VAL A 730 -46.79 20.15 21.06
C VAL A 730 -46.82 20.36 22.59
N THR A 731 -46.08 19.50 23.30
CA THR A 731 -46.00 19.53 24.78
C THR A 731 -44.78 20.25 25.33
N THR A 732 -43.74 20.38 24.52
CA THR A 732 -42.47 21.00 24.91
C THR A 732 -41.94 21.85 23.76
N ILE A 733 -41.48 23.06 24.04
CA ILE A 733 -40.67 23.86 23.13
C ILE A 733 -39.23 23.67 23.54
N GLY A 734 -38.41 23.03 22.68
CA GLY A 734 -37.01 22.69 22.95
C GLY A 734 -36.09 23.91 23.02
N ASP A 735 -34.81 23.65 23.30
CA ASP A 735 -33.79 24.69 23.44
C ASP A 735 -33.56 25.43 22.11
N SER A 736 -33.44 26.75 22.16
CA SER A 736 -33.24 27.64 21.03
C SER A 736 -34.19 27.47 19.83
N THR A 737 -35.29 26.74 19.97
CA THR A 737 -36.19 26.33 18.85
C THR A 737 -36.52 27.47 17.91
N PHE A 738 -36.88 28.68 18.43
CA PHE A 738 -37.18 29.89 17.66
C PHE A 738 -36.21 31.04 17.97
N SER A 739 -35.06 30.75 18.52
CA SER A 739 -34.02 31.75 18.83
C SER A 739 -33.61 32.52 17.57
N GLY A 740 -33.52 33.84 17.66
CA GLY A 740 -33.18 34.73 16.57
C GLY A 740 -34.24 34.95 15.50
N CYS A 741 -35.53 34.57 15.74
CA CYS A 741 -36.68 34.96 14.90
C CYS A 741 -37.01 36.44 15.11
N SER A 742 -36.13 37.31 14.60
CA SER A 742 -36.10 38.74 14.96
C SER A 742 -37.29 39.57 14.49
N SER A 743 -38.05 39.09 13.49
CA SER A 743 -39.26 39.76 12.96
C SER A 743 -40.57 39.27 13.57
N LEU A 744 -40.52 38.28 14.47
CA LEU A 744 -41.73 37.77 15.11
C LEU A 744 -42.34 38.83 16.01
N THR A 745 -43.61 39.20 15.75
CA THR A 745 -44.24 40.32 16.42
C THR A 745 -45.15 39.91 17.58
N SER A 746 -45.79 38.75 17.48
CA SER A 746 -46.69 38.21 18.51
C SER A 746 -46.54 36.69 18.61
N LEU A 747 -46.72 36.14 19.79
CA LEU A 747 -46.66 34.72 20.05
C LEU A 747 -47.71 34.31 21.08
N THR A 748 -48.40 33.21 20.80
CA THR A 748 -49.28 32.54 21.76
C THR A 748 -48.77 31.15 22.01
N ILE A 749 -48.41 30.82 23.26
CA ILE A 749 -48.01 29.47 23.67
C ILE A 749 -49.30 28.68 23.96
N PRO A 750 -49.51 27.53 23.26
CA PRO A 750 -50.74 26.75 23.41
C PRO A 750 -50.86 26.03 24.77
N ASN A 751 -52.12 25.65 25.15
CA ASN A 751 -52.37 24.95 26.42
C ASN A 751 -51.75 23.55 26.55
N SER A 752 -51.21 22.99 25.48
CA SER A 752 -50.50 21.72 25.51
C SER A 752 -49.08 21.85 26.04
N VAL A 753 -48.46 23.02 25.95
CA VAL A 753 -47.05 23.25 26.30
C VAL A 753 -46.89 23.34 27.81
N THR A 754 -46.05 22.48 28.37
CA THR A 754 -45.74 22.45 29.82
C THR A 754 -44.37 23.04 30.14
N THR A 755 -43.43 23.01 29.17
CA THR A 755 -42.07 23.51 29.36
C THR A 755 -41.59 24.32 28.15
N ILE A 756 -40.85 25.40 28.44
CA ILE A 756 -40.14 26.22 27.46
C ILE A 756 -38.64 26.07 27.76
N GLY A 757 -37.86 25.60 26.79
CA GLY A 757 -36.42 25.32 26.91
C GLY A 757 -35.54 26.56 27.03
N ASP A 758 -34.25 26.33 27.19
CA ASP A 758 -33.25 27.38 27.26
C ASP A 758 -33.16 28.12 25.90
N GLU A 759 -33.04 29.45 25.94
CA GLU A 759 -32.93 30.31 24.77
C GLU A 759 -34.08 30.15 23.73
N ALA A 760 -35.18 29.49 24.04
CA ALA A 760 -36.22 29.08 23.08
C ALA A 760 -36.71 30.21 22.16
N PHE A 761 -36.79 31.44 22.63
CA PHE A 761 -37.15 32.65 21.90
C PHE A 761 -36.12 33.78 22.08
N SER A 762 -34.90 33.47 22.47
CA SER A 762 -33.83 34.45 22.60
C SER A 762 -33.63 35.24 21.30
N GLY A 763 -33.46 36.56 21.38
CA GLY A 763 -33.26 37.43 20.22
C GLY A 763 -34.48 37.62 19.32
N CYS A 764 -35.68 37.29 19.76
CA CYS A 764 -36.94 37.67 19.10
C CYS A 764 -37.20 39.16 19.30
N LYS A 765 -36.37 40.00 18.64
CA LYS A 765 -36.32 41.46 18.88
C LYS A 765 -37.60 42.20 18.55
N GLY A 766 -38.40 41.67 17.60
CA GLY A 766 -39.68 42.25 17.19
C GLY A 766 -40.87 41.92 18.08
N LEU A 767 -40.72 40.98 19.04
CA LEU A 767 -41.82 40.47 19.84
C LEU A 767 -42.36 41.55 20.78
N THR A 768 -43.58 42.00 20.53
CA THR A 768 -44.25 43.06 21.31
C THR A 768 -45.20 42.48 22.32
N SER A 769 -45.83 41.33 22.06
CA SER A 769 -46.77 40.65 22.94
C SER A 769 -46.50 39.14 22.99
N LEU A 770 -46.62 38.59 24.19
CA LEU A 770 -46.46 37.18 24.47
C LEU A 770 -47.55 36.71 25.42
N THR A 771 -48.27 35.66 25.02
CA THR A 771 -49.24 34.99 25.86
C THR A 771 -48.72 33.62 26.22
N ILE A 772 -48.54 33.35 27.52
CA ILE A 772 -48.10 32.06 28.07
C ILE A 772 -49.30 31.38 28.69
N SER A 773 -49.57 30.14 28.36
CA SER A 773 -50.73 29.39 28.85
C SER A 773 -50.51 28.93 30.30
N ASP A 774 -51.65 28.69 31.00
CA ASP A 774 -51.72 28.20 32.41
C ASP A 774 -51.16 26.75 32.56
N SER A 775 -50.81 26.10 31.48
CA SER A 775 -50.15 24.76 31.48
C SER A 775 -48.62 24.81 31.63
N VAL A 776 -48.02 25.95 31.39
CA VAL A 776 -46.54 26.08 31.48
C VAL A 776 -46.12 26.10 32.95
N THR A 777 -45.18 25.19 33.30
CA THR A 777 -44.68 25.04 34.69
C THR A 777 -43.23 25.52 34.83
N SER A 778 -42.47 25.50 33.77
CA SER A 778 -41.03 25.90 33.77
C SER A 778 -40.64 26.65 32.49
N ILE A 779 -39.76 27.64 32.65
CA ILE A 779 -39.18 28.44 31.60
C ILE A 779 -37.64 28.41 31.79
N GLY A 780 -36.92 28.06 30.73
CA GLY A 780 -35.44 27.86 30.73
C GLY A 780 -34.65 29.16 30.86
N ASN A 781 -33.33 28.99 30.93
CA ASN A 781 -32.37 30.08 30.97
C ASN A 781 -32.42 30.86 29.62
N SER A 782 -32.29 32.20 29.71
CA SER A 782 -32.27 33.09 28.53
C SER A 782 -33.46 32.89 27.56
N ALA A 783 -34.56 32.26 27.97
CA ALA A 783 -35.64 31.85 27.05
C ALA A 783 -36.24 33.01 26.25
N PHE A 784 -36.31 34.23 26.77
CA PHE A 784 -36.74 35.45 26.09
C PHE A 784 -35.66 36.53 26.13
N GLU A 785 -34.41 36.15 26.26
CA GLU A 785 -33.27 37.07 26.26
C GLU A 785 -33.29 37.94 25.00
N TYR A 786 -33.00 39.24 25.13
CA TYR A 786 -33.01 40.24 24.05
C TYR A 786 -34.32 40.37 23.24
N CYS A 787 -35.48 40.06 23.84
CA CYS A 787 -36.79 40.41 23.29
C CYS A 787 -37.04 41.93 23.50
N LYS A 788 -36.28 42.74 22.74
CA LYS A 788 -36.19 44.20 22.99
C LYS A 788 -37.49 44.96 22.85
N SER A 789 -38.48 44.50 22.05
CA SER A 789 -39.75 45.16 21.82
C SER A 789 -40.84 44.75 22.80
N LEU A 790 -40.55 43.82 23.71
CA LEU A 790 -41.55 43.28 24.65
C LEU A 790 -41.90 44.36 25.69
N THR A 791 -43.17 44.82 25.66
CA THR A 791 -43.61 45.90 26.50
C THR A 791 -44.47 45.41 27.67
N SER A 792 -45.12 44.27 27.52
CA SER A 792 -45.93 43.63 28.57
C SER A 792 -45.78 42.12 28.49
N LEU A 793 -45.79 41.47 29.63
CA LEU A 793 -45.69 40.03 29.78
C LEU A 793 -46.46 39.59 30.99
N THR A 794 -47.38 38.64 30.83
CA THR A 794 -48.08 37.99 31.91
C THR A 794 -47.56 36.59 32.06
N ILE A 795 -46.94 36.26 33.21
CA ILE A 795 -46.49 34.93 33.57
C ILE A 795 -47.57 34.28 34.48
N PRO A 796 -48.18 33.18 34.03
CA PRO A 796 -49.25 32.54 34.82
C PRO A 796 -48.75 31.96 36.17
N ASN A 797 -49.61 31.72 37.12
CA ASN A 797 -49.22 31.18 38.43
C ASN A 797 -48.76 29.75 38.39
N SER A 798 -49.08 29.03 37.35
CA SER A 798 -48.49 27.66 37.04
C SER A 798 -46.99 27.62 36.88
N VAL A 799 -46.37 28.71 36.45
CA VAL A 799 -44.89 28.79 36.30
C VAL A 799 -44.26 28.86 37.69
N THR A 800 -43.60 27.80 38.07
CA THR A 800 -42.94 27.66 39.40
C THR A 800 -41.41 27.90 39.28
N SER A 801 -40.81 27.84 38.08
CA SER A 801 -39.39 28.07 37.88
C SER A 801 -39.12 28.87 36.59
N MET A 802 -38.24 29.88 36.72
CA MET A 802 -37.65 30.62 35.60
C MET A 802 -36.12 30.56 35.71
N GLY A 803 -35.49 30.32 34.60
CA GLY A 803 -34.01 30.24 34.49
C GLY A 803 -33.33 31.60 34.67
N GLN A 804 -32.01 31.59 34.79
CA GLN A 804 -31.19 32.79 34.80
C GLN A 804 -31.26 33.52 33.45
N GLY A 805 -31.26 34.85 33.44
CA GLY A 805 -31.23 35.64 32.21
C GLY A 805 -32.48 35.53 31.34
N THR A 806 -33.55 34.85 31.80
CA THR A 806 -34.75 34.59 30.99
C THR A 806 -35.24 35.84 30.27
N LEU A 807 -35.18 37.02 30.92
CA LEU A 807 -35.64 38.34 30.45
C LEU A 807 -34.49 39.35 30.32
N TYR A 808 -33.23 38.89 30.26
CA TYR A 808 -32.07 39.77 30.06
C TYR A 808 -32.23 40.56 28.75
N GLY A 809 -32.00 41.87 28.76
CA GLY A 809 -32.12 42.72 27.56
C GLY A 809 -33.54 42.95 27.06
N CYS A 810 -34.62 42.66 27.87
CA CYS A 810 -36.00 43.08 27.63
C CYS A 810 -36.19 44.51 28.18
N ASP A 811 -35.52 45.48 27.55
CA ASP A 811 -35.36 46.84 28.08
C ASP A 811 -36.66 47.64 28.07
N ASN A 812 -37.67 47.28 27.23
CA ASN A 812 -38.94 47.99 27.10
C ASN A 812 -40.07 47.43 27.97
N LEU A 813 -39.77 46.40 28.80
CA LEU A 813 -40.76 45.84 29.71
C LEU A 813 -41.18 46.91 30.78
N ASN A 814 -42.44 47.08 30.97
CA ASN A 814 -42.90 48.10 31.89
C ASN A 814 -42.50 47.82 33.37
N GLN A 815 -42.25 48.86 34.14
CA GLN A 815 -41.69 48.81 35.49
C GLN A 815 -42.56 47.94 36.46
N SER A 816 -43.84 47.99 36.36
CA SER A 816 -44.75 47.22 37.21
C SER A 816 -44.63 45.72 36.98
N THR A 817 -44.54 45.28 35.69
CA THR A 817 -44.32 43.88 35.33
C THR A 817 -42.95 43.41 35.79
N ARG A 818 -41.95 44.29 35.67
CA ARG A 818 -40.56 43.95 36.09
C ARG A 818 -40.52 43.71 37.62
N GLU A 819 -41.12 44.60 38.42
CA GLU A 819 -41.16 44.47 39.88
C GLU A 819 -41.93 43.20 40.31
N GLU A 820 -43.08 42.89 39.69
CA GLU A 820 -43.81 41.66 39.95
C GLU A 820 -42.98 40.40 39.68
N LEU A 821 -42.26 40.36 38.56
CA LEU A 821 -41.46 39.20 38.17
C LEU A 821 -40.17 39.06 39.02
N GLU A 822 -39.59 40.17 39.43
CA GLU A 822 -38.47 40.16 40.40
C GLU A 822 -38.86 39.60 41.75
N ASP A 823 -40.08 39.98 42.21
CA ASP A 823 -40.65 39.48 43.50
C ASP A 823 -40.91 37.96 43.44
N ARG A 824 -41.38 37.45 42.29
CA ARG A 824 -41.75 36.02 42.15
C ARG A 824 -40.51 35.13 41.90
N PHE A 825 -39.50 35.57 41.11
CA PHE A 825 -38.44 34.70 40.61
C PHE A 825 -37.02 35.17 40.95
N GLY A 826 -36.91 36.35 41.55
CA GLY A 826 -35.64 36.98 41.89
C GLY A 826 -34.99 37.73 40.72
N LYS A 827 -34.01 38.59 41.02
CA LYS A 827 -33.32 39.45 40.05
C LYS A 827 -32.55 38.68 38.96
N ARG A 828 -32.17 37.43 39.24
CA ARG A 828 -31.38 36.56 38.33
C ARG A 828 -32.02 36.42 36.94
N ILE A 829 -33.34 36.55 36.83
CA ILE A 829 -34.05 36.45 35.53
C ILE A 829 -33.74 37.61 34.59
N PHE A 830 -33.28 38.76 35.12
CA PHE A 830 -32.82 39.93 34.37
C PHE A 830 -31.29 40.08 34.31
N GLU A 831 -30.55 39.18 34.93
CA GLU A 831 -29.10 39.18 34.93
C GLU A 831 -28.56 38.24 33.85
N ARG A 832 -27.46 38.61 33.23
CA ARG A 832 -26.86 37.77 32.18
C ARG A 832 -26.49 36.40 32.75
N TYR A 833 -26.77 35.39 31.98
CA TYR A 833 -26.37 34.00 32.29
C TYR A 833 -24.87 33.80 32.22
#